data_20f1b8d25de651154b8d3ad34f71ca4b
#
_entry.id   20f1b8d25de651154b8d3ad34f71ca4b
#
_cell.length_a   1.000
_cell.length_b   1.000
_cell.length_c   1.000
_cell.angle_alpha   90.00
_cell.angle_beta   90.00
_cell.angle_gamma   90.00
#
_symmetry.space_group_name_H-M   'P 1'
#
loop_
_entity.id
_entity.type
_entity.pdbx_description
1 polymer ?
#
loop_
_entity_poly.entity_id
_entity_poly.type
_entity_poly.pdbx_seq_one_letter_code
_entity_poly.pdbx_strand_id
1 'polypeptide(L)'
;MKVSLNWVKDYVKLPDDMDLKRLSYDLTMSTVEVEDATDLSESFRNMVVGVVQEVQQHPNADKQKVCKTDIGVELKDIVSGGTNLRDGMKVAVALPGAHCRWHGEGEPVEIKASKLRGVESYGMICASSEIGLFDLFPFTEEATILDLSDFDAPAGTPLADALDLNDIILEIDNKSMTNRPDLWGHYGIAREIAALYDLPMQSFPRFDRNVENTAGLHITVEDSARCPRMTGTQIEGLSVKPAPYWMQSRIFKVGMRPINALVDITNYVMLATGQPSHAYDSDHIAGHIIVRRAGEGEKLQLLNGKDLPLSTDDLVIADDAGVVGLAGVMGGAKDSILPTTHKVILEVANFQAAGIRRTALRYDNRTEASARYEKAIDPERCDQALDLSMALFAELYPEMKVTGFVDSYPNKLQRAEIDVSLNWLERRLGKRIPNEDIAKKMGELGYDLTFEGDNLHIVVPTWRSTGDVSIKADIMEEVARMYGYENFKAAPITTSFDGAINQLDKDLERRIKEYLAIRCGMQEIFTYPWMSDQFVSAVLQDTSGILALSTPPSPDESLIRSSLLPNLCKAVVKNERFFSEFSIFECAQVFRDAGYTTPYDSREKLPSQRKNIAGAFVGDSKNVTELFRKAKGVVEMMPRYTHMEGFTFRQEEKPVWADDVVWLNICLGEARIGNLALLSKKASMTCGIKNLSVMLFELDVDALVPFRSRTNSFTHLAEYPMTDYDVSLLFDADTKWEDMKRILSGIHNELLHGAAFVDEYHGKQIPEGKKSVTIRLTIGSTEKTLTSAEIEECAAGAVKKLVKQLGAEMRAK
;
A
#
# COMPACT_ATOMS: atom_id res chain seq x y z
N MET A 1 1.23 -5.45 14.82
CA MET A 1 0.67 -6.06 16.06
C MET A 1 1.77 -6.17 17.10
N LYS A 2 1.48 -5.87 18.38
CA LYS A 2 2.45 -5.99 19.46
C LYS A 2 2.30 -7.33 20.18
N VAL A 3 3.42 -8.00 20.44
CA VAL A 3 3.49 -9.32 21.11
C VAL A 3 4.47 -9.26 22.28
N SER A 4 3.99 -9.57 23.46
CA SER A 4 4.80 -9.69 24.69
C SER A 4 5.48 -11.06 24.73
N LEU A 5 6.80 -11.09 24.87
CA LEU A 5 7.50 -12.37 25.03
C LEU A 5 7.20 -13.04 26.37
N ASN A 6 6.97 -12.28 27.44
CA ASN A 6 6.55 -12.86 28.71
C ASN A 6 5.17 -13.51 28.60
N TRP A 7 4.28 -12.97 27.78
CA TRP A 7 3.00 -13.63 27.54
C TRP A 7 3.13 -14.89 26.66
N VAL A 8 4.02 -14.86 25.65
CA VAL A 8 4.35 -16.05 24.85
C VAL A 8 4.88 -17.18 25.71
N LYS A 9 5.68 -16.88 26.77
CA LYS A 9 6.23 -17.87 27.70
C LYS A 9 5.17 -18.65 28.50
N ASP A 10 3.94 -18.14 28.59
CA ASP A 10 2.84 -18.93 29.19
C ASP A 10 2.47 -20.14 28.34
N TYR A 11 2.72 -20.09 27.03
CA TYR A 11 2.32 -21.11 26.07
C TYR A 11 3.48 -21.96 25.58
N VAL A 12 4.71 -21.45 25.63
CA VAL A 12 5.91 -22.17 25.21
C VAL A 12 7.07 -21.80 26.14
N LYS A 13 7.80 -22.81 26.64
CA LYS A 13 8.98 -22.59 27.50
C LYS A 13 10.15 -22.13 26.63
N LEU A 14 10.36 -20.82 26.54
CA LEU A 14 11.55 -20.26 25.91
C LEU A 14 12.77 -20.43 26.81
N PRO A 15 13.97 -20.73 26.26
CA PRO A 15 15.21 -20.69 27.01
C PRO A 15 15.47 -19.29 27.61
N ASP A 16 16.03 -19.23 28.81
CA ASP A 16 16.33 -17.96 29.48
C ASP A 16 17.42 -17.15 28.77
N ASP A 17 18.29 -17.82 28.02
CA ASP A 17 19.38 -17.27 27.21
C ASP A 17 18.99 -17.06 25.73
N MET A 18 17.70 -17.01 25.39
CA MET A 18 17.21 -16.81 24.03
C MET A 18 17.79 -15.51 23.43
N ASP A 19 18.53 -15.66 22.34
CA ASP A 19 19.01 -14.50 21.56
C ASP A 19 17.85 -13.85 20.83
N LEU A 20 17.46 -12.64 21.29
CA LEU A 20 16.33 -11.88 20.73
C LEU A 20 16.55 -11.48 19.28
N LYS A 21 17.79 -11.19 18.89
CA LYS A 21 18.10 -10.87 17.49
C LYS A 21 17.93 -12.08 16.60
N ARG A 22 18.34 -13.24 17.11
CA ARG A 22 18.16 -14.51 16.41
C ARG A 22 16.68 -14.87 16.32
N LEU A 23 15.92 -14.75 17.40
CA LEU A 23 14.46 -15.00 17.40
C LEU A 23 13.73 -14.10 16.39
N SER A 24 14.01 -12.80 16.39
CA SER A 24 13.42 -11.85 15.45
C SER A 24 13.78 -12.18 13.99
N TYR A 25 15.03 -12.56 13.74
CA TYR A 25 15.50 -13.01 12.44
C TYR A 25 14.78 -14.29 11.98
N ASP A 26 14.72 -15.30 12.83
CA ASP A 26 14.12 -16.60 12.50
C ASP A 26 12.61 -16.46 12.25
N LEU A 27 11.89 -15.64 13.03
CA LEU A 27 10.49 -15.32 12.78
C LEU A 27 10.31 -14.59 11.44
N THR A 28 11.16 -13.62 11.14
CA THR A 28 11.10 -12.85 9.89
C THR A 28 11.36 -13.74 8.68
N MET A 29 12.32 -14.66 8.79
CA MET A 29 12.70 -15.55 7.68
C MET A 29 11.74 -16.72 7.47
N SER A 30 10.93 -17.06 8.47
CA SER A 30 10.09 -18.27 8.40
C SER A 30 8.58 -17.99 8.49
N THR A 31 8.16 -16.93 9.15
CA THR A 31 6.75 -16.77 9.56
C THR A 31 6.18 -15.39 9.30
N VAL A 32 6.71 -14.36 9.99
CA VAL A 32 6.19 -12.97 9.96
C VAL A 32 7.32 -11.98 10.13
N GLU A 33 7.21 -10.84 9.48
CA GLU A 33 8.18 -9.75 9.61
C GLU A 33 8.10 -9.11 11.01
N VAL A 34 9.22 -9.17 11.74
CA VAL A 34 9.41 -8.46 13.00
C VAL A 34 10.08 -7.13 12.70
N GLU A 35 9.32 -6.03 12.77
CA GLU A 35 9.81 -4.67 12.48
C GLU A 35 10.69 -4.12 13.61
N ASP A 36 10.34 -4.44 14.86
CA ASP A 36 11.10 -4.02 16.04
C ASP A 36 10.97 -5.02 17.19
N ALA A 37 11.96 -5.00 18.09
CA ALA A 37 11.98 -5.76 19.33
C ALA A 37 12.46 -4.84 20.46
N THR A 38 11.50 -4.22 21.13
CA THR A 38 11.74 -3.20 22.16
C THR A 38 11.81 -3.82 23.55
N ASP A 39 12.90 -3.56 24.28
CA ASP A 39 12.96 -3.80 25.74
C ASP A 39 12.19 -2.67 26.44
N LEU A 40 11.00 -3.00 26.96
CA LEU A 40 10.14 -2.03 27.60
C LEU A 40 10.77 -1.43 28.85
N SER A 41 11.63 -2.16 29.56
CA SER A 41 12.29 -1.70 30.79
C SER A 41 13.23 -0.51 30.56
N GLU A 42 13.82 -0.39 29.37
CA GLU A 42 14.69 0.75 29.02
C GLU A 42 13.95 2.10 29.08
N SER A 43 12.63 2.11 28.86
CA SER A 43 11.81 3.33 28.99
C SER A 43 11.72 3.81 30.43
N PHE A 44 11.99 2.95 31.40
CA PHE A 44 11.95 3.23 32.84
C PHE A 44 13.35 3.26 33.47
N ARG A 45 14.39 3.36 32.67
CA ARG A 45 15.77 3.40 33.13
C ARG A 45 15.98 4.61 34.07
N ASN A 46 16.67 4.37 35.21
CA ASN A 46 16.87 5.33 36.31
C ASN A 46 15.55 5.81 36.93
N MET A 47 14.49 5.01 36.87
CA MET A 47 13.27 5.23 37.64
C MET A 47 13.15 4.16 38.72
N VAL A 48 12.80 4.61 39.95
CA VAL A 48 12.67 3.73 41.13
C VAL A 48 11.40 4.03 41.90
N VAL A 49 11.00 3.09 42.73
CA VAL A 49 10.00 3.33 43.76
C VAL A 49 10.65 4.16 44.86
N GLY A 50 10.08 5.31 45.19
CA GLY A 50 10.46 6.11 46.33
C GLY A 50 9.41 6.05 47.41
N VAL A 51 9.80 6.20 48.68
CA VAL A 51 8.88 6.34 49.81
C VAL A 51 9.02 7.74 50.39
N VAL A 52 7.95 8.51 50.30
CA VAL A 52 7.90 9.88 50.86
C VAL A 52 7.85 9.81 52.40
N GLN A 53 8.94 10.17 53.06
CA GLN A 53 9.04 10.14 54.54
C GLN A 53 8.38 11.36 55.16
N GLU A 54 8.52 12.54 54.54
CA GLU A 54 8.01 13.78 55.02
C GLU A 54 7.67 14.75 53.88
N VAL A 55 6.52 15.41 53.97
CA VAL A 55 6.07 16.42 53.01
C VAL A 55 6.07 17.79 53.68
N GLN A 56 6.89 18.73 53.21
CA GLN A 56 6.96 20.09 53.70
C GLN A 56 6.54 21.10 52.63
N GLN A 57 5.97 22.25 53.07
CA GLN A 57 5.66 23.34 52.13
C GLN A 57 6.98 23.97 51.64
N HIS A 58 7.05 24.24 50.33
CA HIS A 58 8.23 24.86 49.72
C HIS A 58 8.37 26.32 50.23
N PRO A 59 9.58 26.75 50.71
CA PRO A 59 9.74 28.05 51.37
C PRO A 59 9.50 29.25 50.44
N ASN A 60 9.66 29.08 49.13
CA ASN A 60 9.57 30.17 48.15
C ASN A 60 8.53 29.87 47.03
N ALA A 61 7.57 28.95 47.26
CA ALA A 61 6.57 28.61 46.26
C ALA A 61 5.30 28.01 46.89
N ASP A 62 4.15 28.66 46.69
CA ASP A 62 2.87 28.27 47.30
C ASP A 62 2.30 26.96 46.78
N LYS A 63 2.58 26.59 45.51
CA LYS A 63 2.05 25.38 44.85
C LYS A 63 3.04 24.23 44.86
N GLN A 64 4.22 24.36 45.44
CA GLN A 64 5.24 23.32 45.47
C GLN A 64 5.48 22.81 46.88
N LYS A 65 5.83 21.54 46.99
CA LYS A 65 6.19 20.85 48.22
C LYS A 65 7.63 20.34 48.08
N VAL A 66 8.31 20.26 49.22
CA VAL A 66 9.59 19.60 49.36
C VAL A 66 9.33 18.24 49.99
N CYS A 67 9.60 17.17 49.28
CA CYS A 67 9.35 15.81 49.73
C CYS A 67 10.69 15.16 50.08
N LYS A 68 10.88 14.82 51.34
CA LYS A 68 12.01 13.99 51.77
C LYS A 68 11.71 12.55 51.44
N THR A 69 12.34 12.06 50.40
CA THR A 69 11.99 10.77 49.78
C THR A 69 13.12 9.76 49.95
N ASP A 70 12.80 8.61 50.48
CA ASP A 70 13.68 7.46 50.50
C ASP A 70 13.71 6.79 49.11
N ILE A 71 14.88 6.74 48.49
CA ILE A 71 15.10 6.14 47.18
C ILE A 71 15.88 4.81 47.27
N GLY A 72 15.90 4.21 48.47
CA GLY A 72 16.51 2.90 48.78
C GLY A 72 17.97 2.97 49.22
N VAL A 73 18.76 3.91 48.72
CA VAL A 73 20.17 4.08 49.06
C VAL A 73 20.33 5.19 50.10
N GLU A 74 19.54 6.25 49.95
CA GLU A 74 19.63 7.45 50.73
C GLU A 74 18.29 8.25 50.69
N LEU A 75 18.15 9.17 51.61
CA LEU A 75 17.06 10.15 51.64
C LEU A 75 17.46 11.33 50.76
N LYS A 76 16.58 11.75 49.87
CA LYS A 76 16.77 12.91 49.00
C LYS A 76 15.60 13.86 49.09
N ASP A 77 15.90 15.16 49.03
CA ASP A 77 14.87 16.17 48.86
C ASP A 77 14.49 16.27 47.38
N ILE A 78 13.20 16.14 47.09
CA ILE A 78 12.62 16.27 45.77
C ILE A 78 11.48 17.28 45.82
N VAL A 79 11.56 18.31 44.99
CA VAL A 79 10.51 19.32 44.86
C VAL A 79 9.43 18.81 43.89
N SER A 80 8.17 18.84 44.34
CA SER A 80 7.04 18.41 43.55
C SER A 80 5.85 19.35 43.67
N GLY A 81 5.07 19.46 42.58
CA GLY A 81 3.78 20.15 42.54
C GLY A 81 2.58 19.24 42.82
N GLY A 82 2.81 18.00 43.20
CA GLY A 82 1.76 16.99 43.37
C GLY A 82 0.73 17.35 44.46
N THR A 83 -0.55 17.20 44.11
CA THR A 83 -1.67 17.55 44.98
C THR A 83 -1.96 16.49 46.04
N ASN A 84 -1.78 15.20 45.68
CA ASN A 84 -2.09 14.03 46.51
C ASN A 84 -0.94 13.54 47.40
N LEU A 85 0.21 14.24 47.45
CA LEU A 85 1.38 13.83 48.23
C LEU A 85 1.11 13.82 49.72
N ARG A 86 1.50 12.73 50.40
CA ARG A 86 1.39 12.49 51.83
C ARG A 86 2.56 11.69 52.39
N ASP A 87 2.80 11.79 53.66
CA ASP A 87 3.82 10.99 54.36
C ASP A 87 3.48 9.49 54.25
N GLY A 88 4.49 8.67 54.03
CA GLY A 88 4.40 7.20 53.80
C GLY A 88 3.98 6.77 52.41
N MET A 89 3.65 7.71 51.50
CA MET A 89 3.24 7.40 50.14
C MET A 89 4.39 6.82 49.32
N LYS A 90 4.14 5.69 48.66
CA LYS A 90 5.06 5.18 47.63
C LYS A 90 4.79 5.86 46.29
N VAL A 91 5.84 6.30 45.61
CA VAL A 91 5.75 7.11 44.39
C VAL A 91 6.76 6.64 43.37
N ALA A 92 6.51 6.91 42.07
CA ALA A 92 7.52 6.75 41.04
C ALA A 92 8.49 7.95 41.08
N VAL A 93 9.78 7.67 41.19
CA VAL A 93 10.83 8.69 41.22
C VAL A 93 11.73 8.51 39.99
N ALA A 94 11.78 9.53 39.17
CA ALA A 94 12.76 9.65 38.08
C ALA A 94 14.04 10.29 38.67
N LEU A 95 15.10 9.51 38.72
CA LEU A 95 16.43 9.94 39.16
C LEU A 95 17.15 10.69 38.01
N PRO A 96 18.26 11.42 38.31
CA PRO A 96 19.07 12.03 37.26
C PRO A 96 19.49 11.03 36.20
N GLY A 97 19.30 11.37 34.90
CA GLY A 97 19.51 10.49 33.73
C GLY A 97 18.26 9.73 33.30
N ALA A 98 17.15 9.79 34.03
CA ALA A 98 15.86 9.29 33.54
C ALA A 98 15.26 10.27 32.51
N HIS A 99 14.36 9.76 31.65
CA HIS A 99 13.67 10.56 30.64
C HIS A 99 12.18 10.62 30.93
N CYS A 100 11.62 11.84 31.08
CA CYS A 100 10.20 12.07 31.33
C CYS A 100 9.61 13.04 30.31
N ARG A 101 8.32 12.94 30.04
CA ARG A 101 7.59 13.93 29.25
C ARG A 101 6.95 14.95 30.16
N TRP A 102 7.24 16.21 29.93
CA TRP A 102 6.69 17.30 30.77
C TRP A 102 5.17 17.34 30.62
N HIS A 103 4.45 17.17 31.74
CA HIS A 103 2.99 17.02 31.76
C HIS A 103 2.42 15.93 30.87
N GLY A 104 3.24 14.94 30.45
CA GLY A 104 2.84 13.87 29.56
C GLY A 104 2.84 14.21 28.07
N GLU A 105 3.30 15.40 27.68
CA GLU A 105 3.32 15.89 26.31
C GLU A 105 4.74 16.18 25.80
N GLY A 106 4.90 16.22 24.48
CA GLY A 106 6.17 16.55 23.82
C GLY A 106 7.22 15.45 23.88
N GLU A 107 8.45 15.80 23.49
CA GLU A 107 9.58 14.89 23.51
C GLU A 107 10.08 14.61 24.93
N PRO A 108 10.58 13.39 25.22
CA PRO A 108 11.15 13.08 26.54
C PRO A 108 12.35 13.96 26.86
N VAL A 109 12.41 14.48 28.08
CA VAL A 109 13.48 15.34 28.58
C VAL A 109 14.26 14.59 29.66
N GLU A 110 15.59 14.67 29.59
CA GLU A 110 16.47 14.10 30.62
C GLU A 110 16.32 14.85 31.96
N ILE A 111 16.02 14.09 33.01
CA ILE A 111 15.94 14.62 34.39
C ILE A 111 17.34 14.85 34.95
N LYS A 112 17.53 16.00 35.55
CA LYS A 112 18.81 16.41 36.18
C LYS A 112 18.58 16.90 37.60
N ALA A 113 19.53 16.65 38.50
CA ALA A 113 19.52 17.33 39.77
C ALA A 113 19.57 18.85 39.56
N SER A 114 18.63 19.57 40.11
CA SER A 114 18.47 21.01 39.86
C SER A 114 18.07 21.77 41.10
N LYS A 115 18.31 23.08 41.07
CA LYS A 115 17.88 23.97 42.13
C LYS A 115 16.60 24.69 41.74
N LEU A 116 15.48 24.30 42.34
CA LEU A 116 14.16 24.86 42.05
C LEU A 116 13.83 25.93 43.08
N ARG A 117 13.72 27.21 42.68
CA ARG A 117 13.44 28.37 43.55
C ARG A 117 14.25 28.40 44.85
N GLY A 118 15.50 27.93 44.77
CA GLY A 118 16.42 27.95 45.91
C GLY A 118 16.55 26.66 46.70
N VAL A 119 15.71 25.66 46.46
CA VAL A 119 15.77 24.35 47.10
C VAL A 119 16.36 23.34 46.08
N GLU A 120 17.29 22.53 46.53
CA GLU A 120 17.83 21.43 45.70
C GLU A 120 16.78 20.31 45.53
N SER A 121 16.62 19.82 44.30
CA SER A 121 15.75 18.70 43.95
C SER A 121 16.56 17.63 43.24
N TYR A 122 16.63 16.44 43.86
CA TYR A 122 17.36 15.29 43.31
C TYR A 122 16.44 14.37 42.51
N GLY A 123 16.02 14.81 41.34
CA GLY A 123 15.11 14.05 40.50
C GLY A 123 13.70 14.64 40.49
N MET A 124 12.73 13.80 40.09
CA MET A 124 11.32 14.19 39.93
C MET A 124 10.41 13.08 40.45
N ILE A 125 9.41 13.43 41.25
CA ILE A 125 8.28 12.56 41.61
C ILE A 125 7.26 12.68 40.46
N CYS A 126 6.91 11.56 39.83
CA CYS A 126 6.22 11.54 38.53
C CYS A 126 4.71 11.28 38.62
N ALA A 127 3.95 11.97 37.81
CA ALA A 127 2.61 11.54 37.42
C ALA A 127 2.70 10.38 36.40
N SER A 128 1.65 9.57 36.35
CA SER A 128 1.62 8.44 35.37
C SER A 128 1.74 8.88 33.91
N SER A 129 1.19 10.05 33.56
CA SER A 129 1.29 10.62 32.21
C SER A 129 2.73 10.98 31.82
N GLU A 130 3.54 11.44 32.76
CA GLU A 130 4.91 11.92 32.52
C GLU A 130 5.88 10.79 32.20
N ILE A 131 5.53 9.57 32.58
CA ILE A 131 6.33 8.34 32.36
C ILE A 131 5.63 7.32 31.44
N GLY A 132 4.57 7.76 30.70
CA GLY A 132 3.87 6.93 29.72
C GLY A 132 2.96 5.85 30.30
N LEU A 133 2.56 5.95 31.58
CA LEU A 133 1.71 4.97 32.26
C LEU A 133 0.26 5.44 32.47
N PHE A 134 -0.18 6.50 31.77
CA PHE A 134 -1.53 7.06 31.96
C PHE A 134 -2.66 6.06 31.68
N ASP A 135 -2.52 5.24 30.65
CA ASP A 135 -3.55 4.25 30.31
C ASP A 135 -3.66 3.13 31.36
N LEU A 136 -2.59 2.85 32.09
CA LEU A 136 -2.55 1.87 33.19
C LEU A 136 -3.01 2.49 34.52
N PHE A 137 -2.63 3.74 34.75
CA PHE A 137 -2.95 4.49 35.98
C PHE A 137 -3.57 5.83 35.61
N PRO A 138 -4.84 5.87 35.18
CA PRO A 138 -5.52 7.11 34.80
C PRO A 138 -5.83 7.96 36.02
N PHE A 139 -5.80 9.28 35.86
CA PHE A 139 -6.23 10.26 36.88
C PHE A 139 -7.13 11.30 36.24
N THR A 140 -7.96 11.93 37.09
CA THR A 140 -8.90 12.98 36.68
C THR A 140 -8.57 14.35 37.26
N GLU A 141 -7.83 14.39 38.35
CA GLU A 141 -7.42 15.64 39.01
C GLU A 141 -6.06 16.10 38.52
N GLU A 142 -5.95 17.40 38.26
CA GLU A 142 -4.70 18.01 37.77
C GLU A 142 -3.57 17.83 38.79
N ALA A 143 -2.34 17.58 38.31
CA ALA A 143 -1.13 17.38 39.11
C ALA A 143 -1.20 16.20 40.11
N THR A 144 -1.97 15.15 39.80
CA THR A 144 -1.99 13.89 40.56
C THR A 144 -0.73 13.08 40.31
N ILE A 145 0.01 12.75 41.39
CA ILE A 145 1.19 11.88 41.37
C ILE A 145 0.74 10.42 41.38
N LEU A 146 1.50 9.56 40.71
CA LEU A 146 1.28 8.12 40.67
C LEU A 146 1.49 7.53 42.10
N ASP A 147 0.42 7.01 42.69
CA ASP A 147 0.43 6.36 43.99
C ASP A 147 0.70 4.85 43.84
N LEU A 148 1.83 4.39 44.36
CA LEU A 148 2.27 3.00 44.34
C LEU A 148 2.14 2.34 45.71
N SER A 149 1.40 2.91 46.65
CA SER A 149 1.31 2.41 48.02
C SER A 149 0.76 0.98 48.11
N ASP A 150 -0.04 0.55 47.18
CA ASP A 150 -0.61 -0.81 47.12
C ASP A 150 0.36 -1.85 46.56
N PHE A 151 1.50 -1.41 46.03
CA PHE A 151 2.52 -2.34 45.54
C PHE A 151 3.48 -2.76 46.64
N ASP A 152 3.74 -4.09 46.71
CA ASP A 152 4.74 -4.66 47.63
C ASP A 152 6.18 -4.51 47.05
N ALA A 153 6.61 -3.25 46.94
CA ALA A 153 7.93 -2.89 46.48
C ALA A 153 8.61 -1.94 47.46
N PRO A 154 9.80 -2.29 48.02
CA PRO A 154 10.55 -1.38 48.89
C PRO A 154 11.12 -0.18 48.12
N ALA A 155 11.51 0.86 48.88
CA ALA A 155 12.22 1.98 48.28
C ALA A 155 13.48 1.53 47.53
N GLY A 156 13.75 2.14 46.38
CA GLY A 156 14.89 1.82 45.53
C GLY A 156 14.66 0.66 44.56
N THR A 157 13.52 -0.04 44.66
CA THR A 157 13.18 -1.05 43.63
C THR A 157 13.06 -0.37 42.27
N PRO A 158 13.73 -0.90 41.19
CA PRO A 158 13.53 -0.37 39.85
C PRO A 158 12.03 -0.36 39.50
N LEU A 159 11.57 0.71 38.87
CA LEU A 159 10.14 0.89 38.60
C LEU A 159 9.60 -0.21 37.62
N ALA A 160 10.43 -0.63 36.67
CA ALA A 160 10.08 -1.72 35.76
C ALA A 160 9.85 -3.04 36.49
N ASP A 161 10.65 -3.34 37.53
CA ASP A 161 10.49 -4.56 38.35
C ASP A 161 9.21 -4.46 39.20
N ALA A 162 9.01 -3.31 39.87
CA ALA A 162 7.87 -3.10 40.73
C ALA A 162 6.53 -3.20 39.99
N LEU A 163 6.51 -2.83 38.71
CA LEU A 163 5.31 -2.77 37.85
C LEU A 163 5.27 -3.89 36.79
N ASP A 164 6.06 -4.96 36.94
CA ASP A 164 6.11 -6.06 35.95
C ASP A 164 6.22 -5.56 34.49
N LEU A 165 7.09 -4.55 34.24
CA LEU A 165 7.32 -3.96 32.94
C LEU A 165 8.63 -4.42 32.29
N ASN A 166 9.32 -5.41 32.89
CA ASN A 166 10.46 -6.10 32.29
C ASN A 166 9.97 -7.10 31.25
N ASP A 167 9.84 -6.64 30.03
CA ASP A 167 9.30 -7.44 28.93
C ASP A 167 9.90 -6.99 27.60
N ILE A 168 9.99 -7.91 26.67
CA ILE A 168 10.34 -7.62 25.30
C ILE A 168 9.08 -7.62 24.46
N ILE A 169 8.82 -6.50 23.80
CA ILE A 169 7.66 -6.34 22.92
C ILE A 169 8.14 -6.44 21.47
N LEU A 170 7.68 -7.48 20.78
CA LEU A 170 7.88 -7.62 19.35
C LEU A 170 6.81 -6.84 18.60
N GLU A 171 7.21 -5.98 17.67
CA GLU A 171 6.31 -5.32 16.75
C GLU A 171 6.30 -6.10 15.42
N ILE A 172 5.14 -6.70 15.11
CA ILE A 172 4.97 -7.55 13.93
C ILE A 172 4.21 -6.76 12.86
N ASP A 173 4.74 -6.74 11.61
CA ASP A 173 4.05 -6.15 10.48
C ASP A 173 2.74 -6.88 10.18
N ASN A 174 1.63 -6.16 10.26
CA ASN A 174 0.31 -6.70 9.99
C ASN A 174 0.10 -7.18 8.55
N LYS A 175 0.89 -6.66 7.60
CA LYS A 175 0.79 -7.05 6.19
C LYS A 175 1.35 -8.45 5.97
N SER A 176 2.43 -8.81 6.69
CA SER A 176 3.08 -10.11 6.58
C SER A 176 2.22 -11.27 7.08
N MET A 177 1.17 -11.00 7.87
CA MET A 177 0.24 -12.01 8.39
C MET A 177 -1.20 -11.86 7.91
N THR A 178 -1.41 -11.20 6.77
CA THR A 178 -2.77 -10.95 6.25
C THR A 178 -3.52 -12.23 5.91
N ASN A 179 -2.83 -13.27 5.41
CA ASN A 179 -3.37 -14.59 5.09
C ASN A 179 -3.33 -15.57 6.29
N ARG A 180 -2.75 -15.17 7.42
CA ARG A 180 -2.50 -16.00 8.59
C ARG A 180 -3.41 -15.60 9.76
N PRO A 181 -4.73 -15.95 9.74
CA PRO A 181 -5.65 -15.62 10.83
C PRO A 181 -5.24 -16.21 12.17
N ASP A 182 -4.46 -17.28 12.15
CA ASP A 182 -3.94 -17.96 13.35
C ASP A 182 -2.92 -17.13 14.13
N LEU A 183 -2.24 -16.17 13.50
CA LEU A 183 -1.15 -15.39 14.12
C LEU A 183 -1.61 -14.08 14.79
N TRP A 184 -2.90 -13.79 14.78
CA TRP A 184 -3.43 -12.54 15.36
C TRP A 184 -3.61 -12.59 16.89
N GLY A 185 -2.89 -13.48 17.55
CA GLY A 185 -2.83 -13.64 19.00
C GLY A 185 -1.52 -14.30 19.46
N HIS A 186 -1.19 -14.13 20.73
CA HIS A 186 0.06 -14.65 21.33
C HIS A 186 0.21 -16.17 21.19
N TYR A 187 -0.90 -16.92 21.28
CA TYR A 187 -0.90 -18.38 21.16
C TYR A 187 -0.47 -18.86 19.76
N GLY A 188 -0.91 -18.17 18.71
CA GLY A 188 -0.50 -18.49 17.35
C GLY A 188 1.00 -18.26 17.12
N ILE A 189 1.51 -17.12 17.59
CA ILE A 189 2.95 -16.81 17.55
C ILE A 189 3.75 -17.81 18.39
N ALA A 190 3.26 -18.18 19.58
CA ALA A 190 3.89 -19.19 20.42
C ALA A 190 3.99 -20.55 19.71
N ARG A 191 2.98 -20.95 18.92
CA ARG A 191 2.99 -22.18 18.13
C ARG A 191 4.06 -22.17 17.05
N GLU A 192 4.22 -21.07 16.34
CA GLU A 192 5.30 -20.94 15.35
C GLU A 192 6.68 -21.01 16.01
N ILE A 193 6.87 -20.29 17.12
CA ILE A 193 8.12 -20.34 17.89
C ILE A 193 8.39 -21.75 18.40
N ALA A 194 7.35 -22.44 18.92
CA ALA A 194 7.49 -23.82 19.38
C ALA A 194 7.96 -24.76 18.26
N ALA A 195 7.37 -24.66 17.06
CA ALA A 195 7.76 -25.46 15.90
C ALA A 195 9.16 -25.10 15.37
N LEU A 196 9.55 -23.82 15.40
CA LEU A 196 10.89 -23.38 14.98
C LEU A 196 11.99 -23.97 15.87
N TYR A 197 11.77 -23.98 17.18
CA TYR A 197 12.76 -24.36 18.18
C TYR A 197 12.53 -25.76 18.82
N ASP A 198 11.62 -26.55 18.24
CA ASP A 198 11.29 -27.92 18.75
C ASP A 198 10.85 -27.92 20.23
N LEU A 199 10.07 -26.94 20.64
CA LEU A 199 9.61 -26.74 22.01
C LEU A 199 8.17 -27.24 22.20
N PRO A 200 7.83 -27.83 23.38
CA PRO A 200 6.46 -28.25 23.63
C PRO A 200 5.53 -27.07 23.89
N MET A 201 4.31 -27.14 23.33
CA MET A 201 3.23 -26.21 23.60
C MET A 201 2.40 -26.59 24.80
N GLN A 202 1.92 -25.58 25.55
CA GLN A 202 0.94 -25.76 26.62
C GLN A 202 -0.47 -25.61 26.04
N SER A 203 -1.39 -26.48 26.48
CA SER A 203 -2.80 -26.42 26.11
C SER A 203 -3.61 -25.57 27.09
N PHE A 204 -4.73 -25.00 26.63
CA PHE A 204 -5.67 -24.35 27.51
C PHE A 204 -6.45 -25.36 28.38
N PRO A 205 -6.83 -24.96 29.62
CA PRO A 205 -7.80 -25.71 30.40
C PRO A 205 -9.12 -25.86 29.61
N ARG A 206 -9.77 -27.03 29.71
CA ARG A 206 -11.05 -27.25 29.03
C ARG A 206 -12.22 -26.90 29.93
N PHE A 207 -13.16 -26.14 29.37
CA PHE A 207 -14.46 -25.88 29.96
C PHE A 207 -15.43 -27.04 29.66
N ASP A 208 -16.13 -27.53 30.70
CA ASP A 208 -17.21 -28.52 30.52
C ASP A 208 -18.46 -27.84 29.97
N ARG A 209 -18.83 -28.18 28.75
CA ARG A 209 -20.00 -27.63 28.03
C ARG A 209 -21.30 -28.31 28.37
N ASN A 210 -21.31 -29.36 29.21
CA ASN A 210 -22.52 -30.03 29.69
C ASN A 210 -23.18 -29.19 30.79
N VAL A 211 -23.63 -28.01 30.44
CA VAL A 211 -24.32 -27.10 31.36
C VAL A 211 -25.80 -27.18 31.17
N GLU A 212 -26.55 -27.38 32.26
CA GLU A 212 -28.02 -27.27 32.23
C GLU A 212 -28.41 -25.82 31.99
N ASN A 213 -29.22 -25.58 30.95
CA ASN A 213 -29.67 -24.22 30.59
C ASN A 213 -30.82 -23.79 31.47
N THR A 214 -30.59 -23.54 32.74
CA THR A 214 -31.57 -23.12 33.74
C THR A 214 -32.02 -21.69 33.54
N ALA A 215 -31.19 -20.85 32.90
CA ALA A 215 -31.51 -19.48 32.57
C ALA A 215 -32.43 -19.31 31.36
N GLY A 216 -32.66 -20.41 30.58
CA GLY A 216 -33.44 -20.32 29.37
C GLY A 216 -32.74 -19.50 28.26
N LEU A 217 -31.42 -19.45 28.27
CA LEU A 217 -30.66 -18.74 27.23
C LEU A 217 -31.00 -19.30 25.86
N HIS A 218 -31.38 -18.41 24.95
CA HIS A 218 -31.76 -18.79 23.59
C HIS A 218 -31.03 -17.91 22.57
N ILE A 219 -30.46 -18.52 21.55
CA ILE A 219 -29.75 -17.85 20.48
C ILE A 219 -30.20 -18.38 19.12
N THR A 220 -30.58 -17.50 18.21
CA THR A 220 -30.96 -17.82 16.84
C THR A 220 -29.98 -17.19 15.86
N VAL A 221 -29.45 -17.97 14.93
CA VAL A 221 -28.64 -17.49 13.81
C VAL A 221 -29.46 -17.62 12.53
N GLU A 222 -29.98 -16.50 12.03
CA GLU A 222 -30.77 -16.45 10.80
C GLU A 222 -29.91 -16.54 9.52
N ASP A 223 -28.69 -15.99 9.54
CA ASP A 223 -27.76 -16.01 8.40
C ASP A 223 -26.50 -16.79 8.78
N SER A 224 -26.59 -18.12 8.74
CA SER A 224 -25.46 -19.01 9.07
C SER A 224 -24.30 -18.94 8.06
N ALA A 225 -24.51 -18.37 6.86
CA ALA A 225 -23.46 -18.13 5.90
C ALA A 225 -22.58 -16.94 6.31
N ARG A 226 -23.14 -15.95 7.02
CA ARG A 226 -22.42 -14.80 7.54
C ARG A 226 -21.98 -14.95 8.99
N CYS A 227 -22.65 -15.80 9.76
CA CYS A 227 -22.27 -16.21 11.12
C CYS A 227 -22.18 -17.74 11.18
N PRO A 228 -21.04 -18.34 10.79
CA PRO A 228 -20.85 -19.80 10.80
C PRO A 228 -21.04 -20.44 12.16
N ARG A 229 -20.62 -19.76 13.24
CA ARG A 229 -20.75 -20.24 14.61
C ARG A 229 -21.05 -19.10 15.58
N MET A 230 -21.92 -19.36 16.53
CA MET A 230 -22.28 -18.46 17.62
C MET A 230 -22.41 -19.23 18.90
N THR A 231 -21.60 -18.93 19.92
CA THR A 231 -21.77 -19.47 21.27
C THR A 231 -22.22 -18.37 22.22
N GLY A 232 -23.04 -18.72 23.17
CA GLY A 232 -23.43 -17.86 24.29
C GLY A 232 -23.33 -18.62 25.58
N THR A 233 -22.70 -18.01 26.58
CA THR A 233 -22.57 -18.55 27.94
C THR A 233 -23.14 -17.55 28.92
N GLN A 234 -24.18 -17.92 29.66
CA GLN A 234 -24.71 -17.07 30.73
C GLN A 234 -24.04 -17.36 32.04
N ILE A 235 -23.50 -16.31 32.66
CA ILE A 235 -22.71 -16.35 33.88
C ILE A 235 -23.31 -15.40 34.91
N GLU A 236 -23.55 -15.89 36.12
CA GLU A 236 -24.09 -15.14 37.24
C GLU A 236 -23.10 -15.11 38.40
N GLY A 237 -23.34 -14.23 39.38
CA GLY A 237 -22.47 -14.08 40.57
C GLY A 237 -21.21 -13.26 40.29
N LEU A 238 -21.30 -12.35 39.34
CA LEU A 238 -20.22 -11.48 38.92
C LEU A 238 -20.31 -10.12 39.59
N SER A 239 -19.28 -9.32 39.51
CA SER A 239 -19.26 -7.92 39.94
C SER A 239 -18.26 -7.14 39.09
N VAL A 240 -18.57 -5.86 38.85
CA VAL A 240 -17.64 -4.98 38.14
C VAL A 240 -16.58 -4.50 39.15
N LYS A 241 -15.35 -4.93 38.91
CA LYS A 241 -14.14 -4.58 39.68
C LYS A 241 -12.96 -4.42 38.71
N PRO A 242 -11.88 -3.74 39.12
CA PRO A 242 -10.64 -3.76 38.35
C PRO A 242 -10.16 -5.19 38.12
N ALA A 243 -9.60 -5.47 36.95
CA ALA A 243 -8.90 -6.73 36.72
C ALA A 243 -7.65 -6.82 37.62
N PRO A 244 -7.15 -8.02 37.94
CA PRO A 244 -5.86 -8.15 38.61
C PRO A 244 -4.76 -7.41 37.88
N TYR A 245 -3.81 -6.87 38.64
CA TYR A 245 -2.74 -6.06 38.04
C TYR A 245 -1.97 -6.79 36.93
N TRP A 246 -1.68 -8.07 37.08
CA TRP A 246 -1.00 -8.87 36.06
C TRP A 246 -1.73 -8.87 34.71
N MET A 247 -3.08 -8.89 34.71
CA MET A 247 -3.89 -8.83 33.50
C MET A 247 -3.89 -7.42 32.91
N GLN A 248 -4.03 -6.41 33.75
CA GLN A 248 -3.95 -5.01 33.32
C GLN A 248 -2.59 -4.68 32.67
N SER A 249 -1.49 -5.09 33.31
CA SER A 249 -0.13 -4.91 32.80
C SER A 249 0.05 -5.55 31.43
N ARG A 250 -0.41 -6.80 31.24
CA ARG A 250 -0.31 -7.52 29.96
C ARG A 250 -1.08 -6.83 28.84
N ILE A 251 -2.31 -6.42 29.10
CA ILE A 251 -3.16 -5.69 28.13
C ILE A 251 -2.49 -4.36 27.75
N PHE A 252 -1.97 -3.63 28.74
CA PHE A 252 -1.29 -2.36 28.53
C PHE A 252 -0.01 -2.51 27.70
N LYS A 253 0.85 -3.49 28.00
CA LYS A 253 2.12 -3.73 27.29
C LYS A 253 1.93 -3.91 25.79
N VAL A 254 0.80 -4.44 25.34
CA VAL A 254 0.49 -4.64 23.93
C VAL A 254 -0.39 -3.54 23.32
N GLY A 255 -0.55 -2.40 24.05
CA GLY A 255 -1.14 -1.17 23.54
C GLY A 255 -2.65 -1.07 23.68
N MET A 256 -3.28 -1.86 24.55
CA MET A 256 -4.69 -1.69 24.91
C MET A 256 -4.85 -1.13 26.33
N ARG A 257 -5.90 -0.36 26.53
CA ARG A 257 -6.24 0.20 27.84
C ARG A 257 -7.08 -0.77 28.67
N PRO A 258 -6.68 -1.10 29.92
CA PRO A 258 -7.54 -1.84 30.84
C PRO A 258 -8.79 -1.03 31.23
N ILE A 259 -9.92 -1.71 31.45
CA ILE A 259 -11.22 -1.07 31.72
C ILE A 259 -11.80 -1.60 33.04
N ASN A 260 -12.17 -2.87 33.06
CA ASN A 260 -12.65 -3.62 34.22
C ASN A 260 -12.55 -5.12 33.95
N ALA A 261 -12.58 -5.93 34.99
CA ALA A 261 -12.35 -7.37 34.88
C ALA A 261 -13.23 -8.09 33.87
N LEU A 262 -14.51 -7.70 33.71
CA LEU A 262 -15.44 -8.36 32.77
C LEU A 262 -15.06 -8.08 31.31
N VAL A 263 -14.69 -6.83 31.01
CA VAL A 263 -14.25 -6.41 29.68
C VAL A 263 -12.80 -6.85 29.41
N ASP A 264 -11.95 -6.76 30.42
CA ASP A 264 -10.53 -7.11 30.30
C ASP A 264 -10.30 -8.59 30.06
N ILE A 265 -11.16 -9.48 30.58
CA ILE A 265 -11.16 -10.91 30.22
C ILE A 265 -11.39 -11.06 28.71
N THR A 266 -12.38 -10.38 28.13
CA THR A 266 -12.68 -10.51 26.69
C THR A 266 -11.51 -9.96 25.83
N ASN A 267 -10.93 -8.84 26.22
CA ASN A 267 -9.75 -8.27 25.55
C ASN A 267 -8.52 -9.17 25.70
N TYR A 268 -8.27 -9.70 26.89
CA TYR A 268 -7.18 -10.63 27.15
C TYR A 268 -7.29 -11.88 26.29
N VAL A 269 -8.47 -12.48 26.21
CA VAL A 269 -8.72 -13.67 25.39
C VAL A 269 -8.52 -13.40 23.92
N MET A 270 -9.01 -12.25 23.43
CA MET A 270 -8.78 -11.81 22.04
C MET A 270 -7.27 -11.65 21.74
N LEU A 271 -6.52 -11.01 22.61
CA LEU A 271 -5.06 -10.83 22.44
C LEU A 271 -4.28 -12.16 22.60
N ALA A 272 -4.76 -13.06 23.44
CA ALA A 272 -4.18 -14.36 23.64
C ALA A 272 -4.39 -15.30 22.45
N THR A 273 -5.66 -15.44 22.03
CA THR A 273 -6.07 -16.46 21.05
C THR A 273 -6.22 -15.95 19.63
N GLY A 274 -6.37 -14.63 19.44
CA GLY A 274 -6.76 -14.02 18.17
C GLY A 274 -8.27 -14.13 17.88
N GLN A 275 -9.07 -14.66 18.81
CA GLN A 275 -10.53 -14.76 18.70
C GLN A 275 -11.21 -13.69 19.57
N PRO A 276 -11.86 -12.68 18.99
CA PRO A 276 -12.63 -11.73 19.77
C PRO A 276 -13.85 -12.39 20.45
N SER A 277 -14.21 -11.84 21.60
CA SER A 277 -15.45 -12.18 22.33
C SER A 277 -16.10 -10.89 22.85
N HIS A 278 -17.36 -10.98 23.22
CA HIS A 278 -18.11 -9.86 23.76
C HIS A 278 -18.92 -10.27 24.99
N ALA A 279 -19.07 -9.37 25.97
CA ALA A 279 -19.85 -9.61 27.16
C ALA A 279 -21.01 -8.59 27.20
N TYR A 280 -22.24 -9.10 27.16
CA TYR A 280 -23.46 -8.31 27.34
C TYR A 280 -23.89 -8.32 28.80
N ASP A 281 -24.41 -7.21 29.30
CA ASP A 281 -25.17 -7.21 30.55
C ASP A 281 -26.48 -7.98 30.32
N SER A 282 -26.60 -9.17 30.94
CA SER A 282 -27.73 -10.05 30.73
C SER A 282 -29.06 -9.43 31.11
N ASP A 283 -29.10 -8.51 32.07
CA ASP A 283 -30.36 -7.87 32.53
C ASP A 283 -30.83 -6.80 31.53
N HIS A 284 -30.03 -6.41 30.58
CA HIS A 284 -30.37 -5.44 29.52
C HIS A 284 -30.72 -6.13 28.19
N ILE A 285 -30.52 -7.43 28.06
CA ILE A 285 -30.93 -8.18 26.86
C ILE A 285 -32.40 -8.55 26.99
N ALA A 286 -33.23 -8.12 26.06
CA ALA A 286 -34.64 -8.39 26.00
C ALA A 286 -34.93 -9.74 25.31
N GLY A 287 -35.27 -10.77 26.08
CA GLY A 287 -35.62 -12.06 25.57
C GLY A 287 -34.44 -12.86 25.05
N HIS A 288 -34.38 -13.14 23.73
CA HIS A 288 -33.30 -13.96 23.14
C HIS A 288 -32.40 -13.22 22.18
N ILE A 289 -31.20 -13.75 21.97
CA ILE A 289 -30.22 -13.17 21.04
C ILE A 289 -30.46 -13.68 19.62
N ILE A 290 -30.52 -12.76 18.65
CA ILE A 290 -30.74 -13.05 17.24
C ILE A 290 -29.61 -12.48 16.41
N VAL A 291 -28.91 -13.34 15.65
CA VAL A 291 -27.92 -12.90 14.66
C VAL A 291 -28.61 -12.84 13.30
N ARG A 292 -28.80 -11.63 12.77
CA ARG A 292 -29.55 -11.38 11.55
C ARG A 292 -28.95 -10.23 10.72
N ARG A 293 -29.50 -10.01 9.55
CA ARG A 293 -29.24 -8.76 8.83
C ARG A 293 -30.04 -7.62 9.44
N ALA A 294 -29.50 -6.41 9.35
CA ALA A 294 -30.20 -5.22 9.74
C ALA A 294 -31.44 -4.99 8.86
N GLY A 295 -32.52 -4.54 9.49
CA GLY A 295 -33.74 -4.11 8.80
C GLY A 295 -33.58 -2.73 8.16
N GLU A 296 -34.49 -2.40 7.25
CA GLU A 296 -34.52 -1.08 6.61
C GLU A 296 -34.81 0.02 7.64
N GLY A 297 -33.93 1.04 7.68
CA GLY A 297 -34.07 2.19 8.59
C GLY A 297 -33.66 1.94 10.04
N GLU A 298 -33.14 0.76 10.39
CA GLU A 298 -32.55 0.52 11.71
C GLU A 298 -31.34 1.40 11.99
N LYS A 299 -31.15 1.74 13.27
CA LYS A 299 -30.06 2.56 13.76
C LYS A 299 -29.44 1.91 14.98
N LEU A 300 -28.15 2.16 15.20
CA LEU A 300 -27.43 1.67 16.37
C LEU A 300 -26.51 2.78 16.89
N GLN A 301 -26.56 3.04 18.19
CA GLN A 301 -25.55 3.81 18.88
C GLN A 301 -24.46 2.86 19.37
N LEU A 302 -23.23 3.07 18.94
CA LEU A 302 -22.08 2.26 19.33
C LEU A 302 -21.52 2.65 20.70
N LEU A 303 -20.72 1.75 21.29
CA LEU A 303 -20.00 2.00 22.56
C LEU A 303 -19.12 3.27 22.56
N ASN A 304 -18.61 3.69 21.41
CA ASN A 304 -17.84 4.92 21.24
C ASN A 304 -18.69 6.19 21.07
N GLY A 305 -20.03 6.06 21.22
CA GLY A 305 -20.99 7.16 21.12
C GLY A 305 -21.39 7.53 19.68
N LYS A 306 -20.90 6.85 18.67
CA LYS A 306 -21.25 7.11 17.27
C LYS A 306 -22.61 6.53 16.93
N ASP A 307 -23.51 7.35 16.39
CA ASP A 307 -24.83 6.90 15.89
C ASP A 307 -24.72 6.49 14.42
N LEU A 308 -25.10 5.23 14.11
CA LEU A 308 -25.03 4.68 12.76
C LEU A 308 -26.41 4.39 12.17
N PRO A 309 -26.74 4.89 10.98
CA PRO A 309 -27.81 4.33 10.17
C PRO A 309 -27.30 3.01 9.56
N LEU A 310 -28.01 1.90 9.84
CA LEU A 310 -27.58 0.58 9.38
C LEU A 310 -28.02 0.31 7.93
N SER A 311 -27.17 -0.41 7.21
CA SER A 311 -27.49 -0.93 5.88
C SER A 311 -28.06 -2.34 6.02
N THR A 312 -29.00 -2.71 5.16
CA THR A 312 -29.56 -4.08 5.11
C THR A 312 -28.52 -5.15 4.73
N ASP A 313 -27.31 -4.75 4.33
CA ASP A 313 -26.18 -5.64 4.13
C ASP A 313 -25.33 -5.88 5.40
N ASP A 314 -25.58 -5.12 6.47
CA ASP A 314 -24.86 -5.29 7.73
C ASP A 314 -25.41 -6.49 8.52
N LEU A 315 -24.49 -7.26 9.11
CA LEU A 315 -24.83 -8.27 10.07
C LEU A 315 -24.89 -7.64 11.46
N VAL A 316 -25.96 -7.90 12.19
CA VAL A 316 -26.18 -7.35 13.52
C VAL A 316 -26.46 -8.46 14.53
N ILE A 317 -26.08 -8.19 15.77
CA ILE A 317 -26.61 -8.91 16.94
C ILE A 317 -27.80 -8.09 17.41
N ALA A 318 -28.93 -8.76 17.60
CA ALA A 318 -30.19 -8.15 18.03
C ALA A 318 -30.79 -8.96 19.19
N ASP A 319 -31.64 -8.32 19.96
CA ASP A 319 -32.54 -8.95 20.91
C ASP A 319 -34.02 -8.78 20.45
N ASP A 320 -35.00 -9.17 21.25
CA ASP A 320 -36.41 -9.00 20.94
C ASP A 320 -36.85 -7.53 20.86
N ALA A 321 -36.05 -6.58 21.39
CA ALA A 321 -36.33 -5.15 21.36
C ALA A 321 -35.64 -4.40 20.21
N GLY A 322 -34.62 -4.98 19.59
CA GLY A 322 -33.91 -4.34 18.48
C GLY A 322 -32.44 -4.71 18.40
N VAL A 323 -31.65 -3.88 17.69
CA VAL A 323 -30.22 -4.12 17.49
C VAL A 323 -29.42 -3.75 18.73
N VAL A 324 -28.57 -4.65 19.21
CA VAL A 324 -27.69 -4.51 20.39
C VAL A 324 -26.21 -4.43 20.01
N GLY A 325 -25.83 -4.80 18.80
CA GLY A 325 -24.43 -4.72 18.36
C GLY A 325 -24.24 -4.86 16.85
N LEU A 326 -23.16 -4.28 16.35
CA LEU A 326 -22.70 -4.47 14.98
C LEU A 326 -21.75 -5.66 14.96
N ALA A 327 -22.21 -6.78 14.45
CA ALA A 327 -21.54 -8.08 14.53
C ALA A 327 -20.07 -8.01 14.10
N GLY A 328 -19.17 -8.44 14.99
CA GLY A 328 -17.72 -8.49 14.73
C GLY A 328 -17.02 -7.15 14.59
N VAL A 329 -17.74 -6.02 14.78
CA VAL A 329 -17.17 -4.67 14.70
C VAL A 329 -17.19 -4.00 16.05
N MET A 330 -18.37 -3.74 16.63
CA MET A 330 -18.48 -3.05 17.92
C MET A 330 -19.87 -3.28 18.54
N GLY A 331 -19.91 -3.46 19.87
CA GLY A 331 -21.14 -3.52 20.64
C GLY A 331 -21.91 -2.20 20.67
N GLY A 332 -23.20 -2.29 21.02
CA GLY A 332 -24.05 -1.13 21.25
C GLY A 332 -23.82 -0.52 22.63
N ALA A 333 -24.18 0.76 22.76
CA ALA A 333 -24.03 1.48 24.02
C ALA A 333 -25.05 1.03 25.09
N LYS A 334 -26.23 0.59 24.66
CA LYS A 334 -27.35 0.26 25.55
C LYS A 334 -27.07 -0.98 26.42
N ASP A 335 -26.41 -1.99 25.86
CA ASP A 335 -26.25 -3.32 26.46
C ASP A 335 -24.81 -3.54 26.98
N SER A 336 -24.10 -2.45 27.22
CA SER A 336 -22.74 -2.42 27.75
C SER A 336 -22.69 -2.79 29.24
N ILE A 337 -21.51 -3.23 29.67
CA ILE A 337 -21.23 -3.50 31.09
C ILE A 337 -21.34 -2.21 31.90
N LEU A 338 -22.22 -2.19 32.89
CA LEU A 338 -22.47 -1.10 33.81
C LEU A 338 -21.87 -1.40 35.18
N PRO A 339 -21.61 -0.40 36.05
CA PRO A 339 -21.12 -0.64 37.40
C PRO A 339 -21.99 -1.57 38.27
N THR A 340 -23.23 -1.75 37.89
CA THR A 340 -24.23 -2.61 38.54
C THR A 340 -24.33 -4.02 37.96
N THR A 341 -23.63 -4.29 36.88
CA THR A 341 -23.68 -5.60 36.21
C THR A 341 -23.21 -6.70 37.14
N HIS A 342 -24.02 -7.74 37.29
CA HIS A 342 -23.71 -8.93 38.09
C HIS A 342 -23.97 -10.23 37.34
N LYS A 343 -24.47 -10.14 36.12
CA LYS A 343 -24.81 -11.22 35.22
C LYS A 343 -24.43 -10.87 33.80
N VAL A 344 -23.72 -11.73 33.09
CA VAL A 344 -23.32 -11.50 31.70
C VAL A 344 -23.71 -12.65 30.79
N ILE A 345 -23.96 -12.34 29.52
CA ILE A 345 -23.91 -13.30 28.43
C ILE A 345 -22.61 -13.09 27.69
N LEU A 346 -21.70 -14.08 27.78
CA LEU A 346 -20.46 -14.10 27.03
C LEU A 346 -20.73 -14.66 25.63
N GLU A 347 -20.50 -13.84 24.61
CA GLU A 347 -20.51 -14.18 23.20
C GLU A 347 -19.10 -14.59 22.75
N VAL A 348 -18.98 -15.77 22.13
CA VAL A 348 -17.80 -16.12 21.32
C VAL A 348 -18.31 -16.63 19.98
N ALA A 349 -18.10 -15.82 18.93
CA ALA A 349 -18.70 -16.05 17.62
C ALA A 349 -17.68 -16.03 16.50
N ASN A 350 -18.06 -16.58 15.35
CA ASN A 350 -17.31 -16.49 14.11
C ASN A 350 -18.17 -15.81 13.04
N PHE A 351 -17.57 -14.87 12.31
CA PHE A 351 -18.24 -14.10 11.28
C PHE A 351 -17.50 -14.15 9.95
N GLN A 352 -18.25 -14.07 8.86
CA GLN A 352 -17.69 -14.05 7.50
C GLN A 352 -16.81 -12.81 7.28
N ALA A 353 -15.53 -13.03 6.99
CA ALA A 353 -14.51 -12.00 6.88
C ALA A 353 -14.86 -10.86 5.90
N ALA A 354 -15.33 -11.18 4.70
CA ALA A 354 -15.67 -10.19 3.68
C ALA A 354 -16.82 -9.25 4.11
N GLY A 355 -17.82 -9.78 4.84
CA GLY A 355 -18.91 -9.00 5.41
C GLY A 355 -18.40 -7.99 6.43
N ILE A 356 -17.65 -8.46 7.43
CA ILE A 356 -17.09 -7.62 8.48
C ILE A 356 -16.20 -6.51 7.90
N ARG A 357 -15.32 -6.85 6.95
CA ARG A 357 -14.47 -5.85 6.27
C ARG A 357 -15.29 -4.76 5.59
N ARG A 358 -16.33 -5.12 4.83
CA ARG A 358 -17.21 -4.13 4.15
C ARG A 358 -17.92 -3.22 5.14
N THR A 359 -18.46 -3.80 6.22
CA THR A 359 -19.15 -3.04 7.27
C THR A 359 -18.19 -2.08 7.99
N ALA A 360 -17.00 -2.56 8.40
CA ALA A 360 -16.00 -1.72 9.05
C ALA A 360 -15.53 -0.55 8.17
N LEU A 361 -15.34 -0.77 6.87
CA LEU A 361 -14.98 0.28 5.91
C LEU A 361 -16.14 1.25 5.66
N ARG A 362 -17.39 0.75 5.54
CA ARG A 362 -18.57 1.61 5.30
C ARG A 362 -18.73 2.68 6.37
N TYR A 363 -18.45 2.33 7.62
CA TYR A 363 -18.64 3.23 8.74
C TYR A 363 -17.36 3.89 9.25
N ASP A 364 -16.24 3.66 8.59
CA ASP A 364 -14.91 4.09 9.04
C ASP A 364 -14.71 3.76 10.53
N ASN A 365 -14.97 2.49 10.87
CA ASN A 365 -14.92 2.00 12.25
C ASN A 365 -14.16 0.67 12.31
N ARG A 366 -12.84 0.75 12.17
CA ARG A 366 -11.96 -0.40 12.30
C ARG A 366 -11.51 -0.58 13.74
N THR A 367 -11.86 -1.73 14.33
CA THR A 367 -11.53 -2.09 15.70
C THR A 367 -10.57 -3.27 15.75
N GLU A 368 -10.00 -3.58 16.92
CA GLU A 368 -9.17 -4.78 17.14
C GLU A 368 -9.95 -6.06 16.85
N ALA A 369 -11.26 -6.09 17.12
CA ALA A 369 -12.13 -7.20 16.78
C ALA A 369 -12.31 -7.33 15.26
N SER A 370 -12.72 -6.25 14.58
CA SER A 370 -12.92 -6.28 13.12
C SER A 370 -11.64 -6.58 12.35
N ALA A 371 -10.49 -6.08 12.83
CA ALA A 371 -9.17 -6.36 12.25
C ALA A 371 -8.82 -7.85 12.25
N ARG A 372 -9.34 -8.61 13.23
CA ARG A 372 -9.17 -10.06 13.32
C ARG A 372 -10.22 -10.80 12.50
N TYR A 373 -11.50 -10.46 12.63
CA TYR A 373 -12.57 -11.11 11.87
C TYR A 373 -12.42 -10.97 10.35
N GLU A 374 -11.90 -9.83 9.87
CA GLU A 374 -11.64 -9.62 8.43
C GLU A 374 -10.59 -10.58 7.84
N LYS A 375 -9.91 -11.39 8.66
CA LYS A 375 -8.85 -12.35 8.26
C LYS A 375 -9.34 -13.80 8.16
N ALA A 376 -10.64 -14.05 8.18
CA ALA A 376 -11.22 -15.38 8.12
C ALA A 376 -10.76 -16.31 9.26
N ILE A 377 -11.04 -15.90 10.49
CA ILE A 377 -10.74 -16.68 11.69
C ILE A 377 -11.43 -18.06 11.61
N ASP A 378 -10.77 -19.07 12.13
CA ASP A 378 -11.27 -20.43 12.26
C ASP A 378 -12.48 -20.53 13.23
N PRO A 379 -13.64 -21.04 12.82
CA PRO A 379 -14.77 -21.26 13.73
C PRO A 379 -14.48 -22.18 14.91
N GLU A 380 -13.56 -23.14 14.78
CA GLU A 380 -13.15 -24.03 15.88
C GLU A 380 -12.37 -23.29 16.97
N ARG A 381 -11.80 -22.12 16.67
CA ARG A 381 -11.11 -21.29 17.65
C ARG A 381 -12.05 -20.73 18.74
N CYS A 382 -13.36 -20.67 18.46
CA CYS A 382 -14.36 -20.35 19.48
C CYS A 382 -14.20 -21.24 20.72
N ASP A 383 -13.84 -22.52 20.55
CA ASP A 383 -13.62 -23.44 21.67
C ASP A 383 -12.46 -23.03 22.54
N GLN A 384 -11.33 -22.65 21.92
CA GLN A 384 -10.12 -22.22 22.67
C GLN A 384 -10.39 -20.92 23.43
N ALA A 385 -11.07 -19.96 22.78
CA ALA A 385 -11.40 -18.68 23.41
C ALA A 385 -12.40 -18.88 24.55
N LEU A 386 -13.40 -19.74 24.39
CA LEU A 386 -14.34 -20.07 25.44
C LEU A 386 -13.65 -20.75 26.63
N ASP A 387 -12.81 -21.75 26.36
CA ASP A 387 -12.07 -22.48 27.39
C ASP A 387 -11.21 -21.53 28.24
N LEU A 388 -10.46 -20.62 27.59
CA LEU A 388 -9.65 -19.62 28.29
C LEU A 388 -10.52 -18.60 29.05
N SER A 389 -11.59 -18.10 28.42
CA SER A 389 -12.50 -17.16 29.08
C SER A 389 -13.08 -17.74 30.36
N MET A 390 -13.58 -18.98 30.31
CA MET A 390 -14.19 -19.62 31.46
C MET A 390 -13.19 -19.93 32.56
N ALA A 391 -11.94 -20.26 32.24
CA ALA A 391 -10.87 -20.42 33.23
C ALA A 391 -10.59 -19.09 33.95
N LEU A 392 -10.49 -17.98 33.22
CA LEU A 392 -10.27 -16.64 33.80
C LEU A 392 -11.47 -16.17 34.63
N PHE A 393 -12.70 -16.40 34.17
CA PHE A 393 -13.89 -16.10 34.98
C PHE A 393 -13.91 -16.90 36.27
N ALA A 394 -13.60 -18.19 36.24
CA ALA A 394 -13.54 -19.05 37.43
C ALA A 394 -12.45 -18.61 38.42
N GLU A 395 -11.29 -18.20 37.91
CA GLU A 395 -10.18 -17.66 38.72
C GLU A 395 -10.57 -16.35 39.45
N LEU A 396 -11.18 -15.41 38.67
CA LEU A 396 -11.46 -14.06 39.20
C LEU A 396 -12.77 -13.99 40.01
N TYR A 397 -13.68 -14.93 39.79
CA TYR A 397 -15.00 -15.02 40.41
C TYR A 397 -15.30 -16.45 40.88
N PRO A 398 -14.67 -16.90 41.98
CA PRO A 398 -14.85 -18.31 42.45
C PRO A 398 -16.30 -18.72 42.77
N GLU A 399 -17.15 -17.73 43.06
CA GLU A 399 -18.57 -17.94 43.39
C GLU A 399 -19.48 -17.90 42.14
N MET A 400 -18.93 -17.69 40.94
CA MET A 400 -19.72 -17.63 39.74
C MET A 400 -20.47 -18.91 39.45
N LYS A 401 -21.60 -18.79 38.73
CA LYS A 401 -22.38 -19.92 38.25
C LYS A 401 -22.66 -19.76 36.78
N VAL A 402 -22.42 -20.83 36.01
CA VAL A 402 -22.84 -20.89 34.62
C VAL A 402 -24.27 -21.44 34.60
N THR A 403 -25.24 -20.64 34.17
CA THR A 403 -26.66 -20.92 34.20
C THR A 403 -27.24 -21.24 32.83
N GLY A 404 -26.47 -21.08 31.76
CA GLY A 404 -26.87 -21.47 30.42
C GLY A 404 -25.66 -21.51 29.46
N PHE A 405 -25.72 -22.44 28.52
CA PHE A 405 -24.79 -22.52 27.39
C PHE A 405 -25.55 -22.93 26.13
N VAL A 406 -25.25 -22.22 25.04
CA VAL A 406 -25.79 -22.52 23.70
C VAL A 406 -24.66 -22.44 22.70
N ASP A 407 -24.54 -23.38 21.79
CA ASP A 407 -23.60 -23.42 20.67
C ASP A 407 -24.38 -23.68 19.37
N SER A 408 -24.49 -22.69 18.52
CA SER A 408 -25.09 -22.78 17.18
C SER A 408 -23.95 -22.90 16.14
N TYR A 409 -23.73 -24.14 15.67
CA TYR A 409 -22.68 -24.44 14.67
C TYR A 409 -23.26 -25.43 13.61
N PRO A 410 -24.16 -24.95 12.73
CA PRO A 410 -24.87 -25.82 11.79
C PRO A 410 -23.96 -26.42 10.72
N ASN A 411 -22.98 -25.69 10.24
CA ASN A 411 -22.09 -26.10 9.16
C ASN A 411 -20.65 -26.12 9.65
N LYS A 412 -20.23 -27.26 10.17
CA LYS A 412 -18.88 -27.43 10.69
C LYS A 412 -17.84 -27.27 9.60
N LEU A 413 -16.74 -26.56 9.92
CA LEU A 413 -15.60 -26.39 9.04
C LEU A 413 -15.04 -27.78 8.66
N GLN A 414 -14.88 -27.99 7.35
CA GLN A 414 -14.20 -29.16 6.84
C GLN A 414 -12.71 -28.84 6.73
N ARG A 415 -11.87 -29.70 7.29
CA ARG A 415 -10.41 -29.56 7.13
C ARG A 415 -10.04 -29.80 5.68
N ALA A 416 -9.15 -28.97 5.14
CA ALA A 416 -8.63 -29.18 3.79
C ALA A 416 -7.74 -30.44 3.74
N GLU A 417 -7.91 -31.24 2.70
CA GLU A 417 -7.10 -32.42 2.43
C GLU A 417 -6.33 -32.22 1.14
N ILE A 418 -5.02 -32.44 1.14
CA ILE A 418 -4.13 -32.15 0.01
C ILE A 418 -3.19 -33.31 -0.21
N ASP A 419 -3.15 -33.81 -1.45
CA ASP A 419 -2.21 -34.84 -1.90
C ASP A 419 -1.02 -34.20 -2.64
N VAL A 420 0.19 -34.52 -2.21
CA VAL A 420 1.43 -33.99 -2.77
C VAL A 420 2.38 -35.12 -3.13
N SER A 421 2.81 -35.21 -4.40
CA SER A 421 3.88 -36.10 -4.81
C SER A 421 5.21 -35.60 -4.25
N LEU A 422 5.95 -36.46 -3.54
CA LEU A 422 7.27 -36.15 -3.00
C LEU A 422 8.28 -35.81 -4.12
N ASN A 423 8.19 -36.48 -5.27
CA ASN A 423 8.99 -36.14 -6.43
C ASN A 423 8.65 -34.77 -7.03
N TRP A 424 7.37 -34.36 -6.98
CA TRP A 424 6.98 -33.02 -7.38
C TRP A 424 7.55 -31.98 -6.41
N LEU A 425 7.46 -32.26 -5.11
CA LEU A 425 7.98 -31.38 -4.05
C LEU A 425 9.50 -31.18 -4.20
N GLU A 426 10.25 -32.28 -4.37
CA GLU A 426 11.70 -32.26 -4.59
C GLU A 426 12.09 -31.43 -5.83
N ARG A 427 11.39 -31.63 -6.96
CA ARG A 427 11.66 -30.88 -8.18
C ARG A 427 11.40 -29.40 -8.04
N ARG A 428 10.37 -29.01 -7.28
CA ARG A 428 10.02 -27.61 -7.05
C ARG A 428 10.99 -26.93 -6.10
N LEU A 429 11.38 -27.61 -5.03
CA LEU A 429 12.34 -27.11 -4.06
C LEU A 429 13.79 -27.17 -4.55
N GLY A 430 14.06 -27.99 -5.57
CA GLY A 430 15.43 -28.27 -6.04
C GLY A 430 16.24 -29.12 -5.05
N LYS A 431 15.58 -29.69 -4.04
CA LYS A 431 16.21 -30.45 -2.96
C LYS A 431 15.25 -31.48 -2.37
N ARG A 432 15.75 -32.70 -2.11
CA ARG A 432 15.03 -33.70 -1.32
C ARG A 432 15.14 -33.35 0.17
N ILE A 433 14.00 -33.19 0.82
CA ILE A 433 13.91 -33.09 2.30
C ILE A 433 13.50 -34.45 2.84
N PRO A 434 14.15 -34.98 3.91
CA PRO A 434 13.78 -36.26 4.51
C PRO A 434 12.32 -36.25 4.99
N ASN A 435 11.64 -37.39 4.79
CA ASN A 435 10.22 -37.50 5.21
C ASN A 435 10.06 -37.29 6.73
N GLU A 436 11.05 -37.70 7.51
CA GLU A 436 11.06 -37.53 8.96
C GLU A 436 11.09 -36.04 9.37
N ASP A 437 11.88 -35.23 8.66
CA ASP A 437 11.95 -33.79 8.92
C ASP A 437 10.62 -33.09 8.53
N ILE A 438 10.02 -33.50 7.39
CA ILE A 438 8.71 -33.00 6.98
C ILE A 438 7.66 -33.40 8.04
N ALA A 439 7.63 -34.68 8.43
CA ALA A 439 6.66 -35.17 9.39
C ALA A 439 6.78 -34.46 10.74
N LYS A 440 8.00 -34.25 11.22
CA LYS A 440 8.26 -33.57 12.48
C LYS A 440 7.77 -32.14 12.45
N LYS A 441 8.27 -31.31 11.50
CA LYS A 441 7.99 -29.87 11.45
C LYS A 441 6.53 -29.56 11.13
N MET A 442 5.95 -30.27 10.16
CA MET A 442 4.55 -30.10 9.84
C MET A 442 3.63 -30.62 10.95
N GLY A 443 4.00 -31.72 11.61
CA GLY A 443 3.27 -32.24 12.77
C GLY A 443 3.26 -31.25 13.95
N GLU A 444 4.38 -30.60 14.24
CA GLU A 444 4.47 -29.54 15.26
C GLU A 444 3.59 -28.31 14.96
N LEU A 445 3.32 -28.04 13.68
CA LEU A 445 2.37 -27.02 13.24
C LEU A 445 0.92 -27.53 13.24
N GLY A 446 0.66 -28.81 13.57
CA GLY A 446 -0.67 -29.40 13.69
C GLY A 446 -1.22 -30.03 12.43
N TYR A 447 -0.41 -30.27 11.41
CA TYR A 447 -0.80 -31.04 10.22
C TYR A 447 -0.80 -32.54 10.53
N ASP A 448 -1.81 -33.28 10.04
CA ASP A 448 -1.77 -34.75 10.06
C ASP A 448 -1.22 -35.25 8.73
N LEU A 449 -0.26 -36.16 8.75
CA LEU A 449 0.51 -36.56 7.58
C LEU A 449 0.50 -38.09 7.43
N THR A 450 0.24 -38.57 6.22
CA THR A 450 0.33 -39.99 5.87
C THR A 450 1.18 -40.14 4.60
N PHE A 451 2.26 -40.93 4.71
CA PHE A 451 3.18 -41.20 3.60
C PHE A 451 2.87 -42.57 2.97
N GLU A 452 2.58 -42.58 1.69
CA GLU A 452 2.28 -43.76 0.88
C GLU A 452 3.12 -43.76 -0.43
N GLY A 453 4.33 -44.37 -0.34
CA GLY A 453 5.25 -44.36 -1.50
C GLY A 453 5.69 -42.98 -1.92
N ASP A 454 5.29 -42.49 -3.11
CA ASP A 454 5.56 -41.11 -3.57
C ASP A 454 4.48 -40.10 -3.14
N ASN A 455 3.38 -40.57 -2.62
CA ASN A 455 2.29 -39.69 -2.20
C ASN A 455 2.42 -39.33 -0.72
N LEU A 456 2.27 -38.03 -0.43
CA LEU A 456 2.10 -37.47 0.90
C LEU A 456 0.67 -36.92 0.97
N HIS A 457 -0.18 -37.61 1.73
CA HIS A 457 -1.53 -37.13 2.07
C HIS A 457 -1.46 -36.27 3.33
N ILE A 458 -2.08 -35.08 3.27
CA ILE A 458 -1.99 -34.07 4.31
C ILE A 458 -3.39 -33.58 4.66
N VAL A 459 -3.75 -33.67 5.96
CA VAL A 459 -4.94 -33.03 6.50
C VAL A 459 -4.54 -31.75 7.20
N VAL A 460 -4.96 -30.62 6.67
CA VAL A 460 -4.61 -29.28 7.14
C VAL A 460 -5.31 -28.99 8.46
N PRO A 461 -4.66 -28.38 9.47
CA PRO A 461 -5.34 -28.00 10.71
C PRO A 461 -6.43 -26.96 10.45
N THR A 462 -7.46 -26.90 11.32
CA THR A 462 -8.64 -26.04 11.14
C THR A 462 -8.24 -24.57 10.98
N TRP A 463 -7.28 -24.09 11.78
CA TRP A 463 -6.81 -22.70 11.75
C TRP A 463 -6.01 -22.30 10.51
N ARG A 464 -5.70 -23.24 9.62
CA ARG A 464 -5.10 -23.03 8.30
C ARG A 464 -6.06 -23.43 7.17
N SER A 465 -7.24 -23.98 7.49
CA SER A 465 -8.23 -24.48 6.52
C SER A 465 -9.26 -23.44 6.07
N THR A 466 -9.15 -22.20 6.48
CA THR A 466 -10.08 -21.09 6.14
C THR A 466 -9.71 -20.35 4.85
N GLY A 467 -8.94 -20.98 3.96
CA GLY A 467 -8.50 -20.43 2.67
C GLY A 467 -7.01 -20.08 2.60
N ASP A 468 -6.27 -20.27 3.70
CA ASP A 468 -4.84 -20.02 3.77
C ASP A 468 -4.04 -21.15 3.12
N VAL A 469 -4.29 -22.40 3.51
CA VAL A 469 -3.63 -23.59 2.92
C VAL A 469 -4.68 -24.42 2.19
N SER A 470 -4.62 -24.45 0.87
CA SER A 470 -5.65 -25.07 0.02
C SER A 470 -5.13 -25.84 -1.18
N ILE A 471 -3.88 -25.62 -1.57
CA ILE A 471 -3.25 -26.24 -2.73
C ILE A 471 -1.85 -26.79 -2.38
N LYS A 472 -1.34 -27.69 -3.21
CA LYS A 472 -0.01 -28.29 -3.02
C LYS A 472 1.15 -27.29 -2.98
N ALA A 473 0.98 -26.11 -3.60
CA ALA A 473 2.00 -25.07 -3.54
C ALA A 473 2.10 -24.46 -2.12
N ASP A 474 0.99 -24.35 -1.41
CA ASP A 474 0.98 -23.89 -0.01
C ASP A 474 1.71 -24.87 0.90
N ILE A 475 1.54 -26.17 0.66
CA ILE A 475 2.30 -27.22 1.38
C ILE A 475 3.80 -27.12 1.07
N MET A 476 4.16 -26.83 -0.17
CA MET A 476 5.57 -26.61 -0.52
C MET A 476 6.16 -25.42 0.25
N GLU A 477 5.40 -24.33 0.38
CA GLU A 477 5.80 -23.16 1.16
C GLU A 477 5.98 -23.54 2.65
N GLU A 478 5.02 -24.24 3.25
CA GLU A 478 5.12 -24.67 4.65
C GLU A 478 6.37 -25.52 4.90
N VAL A 479 6.64 -26.48 4.03
CA VAL A 479 7.84 -27.31 4.12
C VAL A 479 9.11 -26.47 3.94
N ALA A 480 9.13 -25.55 2.97
CA ALA A 480 10.30 -24.73 2.67
C ALA A 480 10.63 -23.76 3.80
N ARG A 481 9.61 -23.06 4.35
CA ARG A 481 9.80 -22.08 5.41
C ARG A 481 10.30 -22.72 6.72
N MET A 482 9.77 -23.91 7.05
CA MET A 482 10.18 -24.64 8.25
C MET A 482 11.53 -25.34 8.09
N TYR A 483 11.89 -25.73 6.87
CA TYR A 483 13.24 -26.22 6.57
C TYR A 483 14.29 -25.08 6.63
N GLY A 484 13.87 -23.83 6.41
CA GLY A 484 14.69 -22.63 6.34
C GLY A 484 15.17 -22.33 4.91
N TYR A 485 14.81 -21.18 4.38
CA TYR A 485 15.18 -20.76 3.02
C TYR A 485 16.70 -20.67 2.81
N GLU A 486 17.45 -20.36 3.85
CA GLU A 486 18.92 -20.29 3.84
C GLU A 486 19.59 -21.68 3.64
N ASN A 487 18.86 -22.77 3.85
CA ASN A 487 19.34 -24.13 3.64
C ASN A 487 19.24 -24.58 2.17
N PHE A 488 18.65 -23.76 1.30
CA PHE A 488 18.62 -24.01 -0.14
C PHE A 488 19.81 -23.36 -0.81
N LYS A 489 20.61 -24.15 -1.50
CA LYS A 489 21.76 -23.60 -2.26
C LYS A 489 21.28 -23.01 -3.60
N ALA A 490 21.65 -21.78 -3.85
CA ALA A 490 21.44 -21.19 -5.16
C ALA A 490 22.18 -22.00 -6.23
N ALA A 491 21.49 -22.43 -7.27
CA ALA A 491 22.06 -23.08 -8.42
C ALA A 491 21.88 -22.18 -9.66
N PRO A 492 22.91 -22.04 -10.51
CA PRO A 492 22.76 -21.30 -11.77
C PRO A 492 21.74 -22.01 -12.66
N ILE A 493 20.92 -21.21 -13.33
CA ILE A 493 20.00 -21.74 -14.34
C ILE A 493 20.83 -22.26 -15.50
N THR A 494 20.67 -23.54 -15.81
CA THR A 494 21.26 -24.17 -16.99
C THR A 494 20.27 -24.14 -18.13
N THR A 495 20.62 -23.50 -19.24
CA THR A 495 19.80 -23.46 -20.45
C THR A 495 20.68 -23.69 -21.66
N SER A 496 20.11 -24.28 -22.73
CA SER A 496 20.74 -24.32 -24.05
C SER A 496 20.46 -23.00 -24.77
N PHE A 497 21.47 -22.48 -25.47
CA PHE A 497 21.32 -21.36 -26.38
C PHE A 497 21.07 -21.88 -27.80
N ASP A 498 19.81 -22.20 -28.08
CA ASP A 498 19.43 -22.76 -29.42
C ASP A 498 19.25 -21.68 -30.49
N GLY A 499 19.47 -20.44 -30.14
CA GLY A 499 19.38 -19.28 -31.03
C GLY A 499 18.86 -18.03 -30.28
N ALA A 500 19.19 -16.88 -30.80
CA ALA A 500 18.66 -15.62 -30.27
C ALA A 500 17.22 -15.42 -30.75
N ILE A 501 16.30 -15.27 -29.82
CA ILE A 501 14.93 -14.81 -30.12
C ILE A 501 15.02 -13.31 -30.40
N ASN A 502 14.90 -12.89 -31.63
CA ASN A 502 14.88 -11.49 -31.99
C ASN A 502 13.50 -10.89 -31.69
N GLN A 503 13.41 -10.16 -30.58
CA GLN A 503 12.20 -9.41 -30.19
C GLN A 503 12.22 -8.03 -30.83
N LEU A 504 11.74 -7.98 -32.04
CA LEU A 504 11.83 -6.82 -32.91
C LEU A 504 11.02 -5.61 -32.43
N ASP A 505 9.93 -5.83 -31.74
CA ASP A 505 9.12 -4.82 -31.05
C ASP A 505 9.89 -4.18 -29.89
N LYS A 506 10.58 -5.00 -29.10
CA LYS A 506 11.43 -4.54 -28.00
C LYS A 506 12.67 -3.78 -28.47
N ASP A 507 13.28 -4.22 -29.57
CA ASP A 507 14.41 -3.50 -30.16
C ASP A 507 13.99 -2.13 -30.70
N LEU A 508 12.84 -2.03 -31.35
CA LEU A 508 12.29 -0.77 -31.81
C LEU A 508 11.96 0.17 -30.65
N GLU A 509 11.27 -0.32 -29.62
CA GLU A 509 10.97 0.44 -28.40
C GLU A 509 12.26 1.01 -27.80
N ARG A 510 13.28 0.16 -27.61
CA ARG A 510 14.56 0.57 -27.05
C ARG A 510 15.22 1.69 -27.86
N ARG A 511 15.28 1.53 -29.19
CA ARG A 511 15.87 2.54 -30.07
C ARG A 511 15.14 3.87 -30.05
N ILE A 512 13.80 3.86 -29.99
CA ILE A 512 13.01 5.09 -29.87
C ILE A 512 13.31 5.77 -28.54
N LYS A 513 13.32 5.02 -27.44
CA LYS A 513 13.61 5.55 -26.11
C LYS A 513 15.04 6.12 -26.01
N GLU A 514 16.03 5.39 -26.50
CA GLU A 514 17.43 5.87 -26.57
C GLU A 514 17.56 7.13 -27.42
N TYR A 515 16.86 7.20 -28.54
CA TYR A 515 16.83 8.40 -29.37
C TYR A 515 16.26 9.60 -28.60
N LEU A 516 15.09 9.47 -27.99
CA LEU A 516 14.45 10.55 -27.25
C LEU A 516 15.26 11.00 -26.03
N ALA A 517 15.76 10.04 -25.25
CA ALA A 517 16.50 10.36 -24.04
C ALA A 517 17.91 10.90 -24.35
N ILE A 518 18.70 10.17 -25.13
CA ILE A 518 20.13 10.47 -25.29
C ILE A 518 20.38 11.53 -26.37
N ARG A 519 19.67 11.48 -27.49
CA ARG A 519 19.88 12.40 -28.60
C ARG A 519 19.08 13.68 -28.49
N CYS A 520 17.84 13.56 -27.97
CA CYS A 520 16.93 14.71 -27.86
C CYS A 520 16.89 15.34 -26.48
N GLY A 521 17.53 14.73 -25.47
CA GLY A 521 17.57 15.25 -24.09
C GLY A 521 16.22 15.27 -23.39
N MET A 522 15.28 14.41 -23.79
CA MET A 522 14.00 14.27 -23.13
C MET A 522 14.10 13.35 -21.91
N GLN A 523 13.34 13.62 -20.88
CA GLN A 523 13.28 12.77 -19.69
C GLN A 523 12.17 11.73 -19.81
N GLU A 524 12.48 10.45 -19.64
CA GLU A 524 11.49 9.39 -19.53
C GLU A 524 10.77 9.50 -18.20
N ILE A 525 9.45 9.40 -18.24
CA ILE A 525 8.60 9.34 -17.05
C ILE A 525 7.75 8.07 -17.08
N PHE A 526 7.28 7.68 -15.91
CA PHE A 526 6.33 6.59 -15.74
C PHE A 526 5.11 7.09 -15.00
N THR A 527 3.95 6.85 -15.56
CA THR A 527 2.67 7.19 -14.96
C THR A 527 1.85 5.94 -14.68
N TYR A 528 0.94 6.04 -13.73
CA TYR A 528 -0.02 4.96 -13.49
C TYR A 528 -0.97 4.78 -14.68
N PRO A 529 -1.52 3.56 -14.88
CA PRO A 529 -2.40 3.30 -16.02
C PRO A 529 -3.79 3.94 -15.91
N TRP A 530 -4.16 4.53 -14.79
CA TRP A 530 -5.41 5.25 -14.63
C TRP A 530 -5.27 6.74 -14.93
N MET A 531 -6.38 7.34 -15.35
CA MET A 531 -6.43 8.74 -15.77
C MET A 531 -7.38 9.53 -14.87
N SER A 532 -7.02 10.79 -14.60
CA SER A 532 -7.91 11.72 -13.90
C SER A 532 -8.91 12.37 -14.87
N ASP A 533 -10.17 12.46 -14.47
CA ASP A 533 -11.29 12.97 -15.26
C ASP A 533 -11.04 14.36 -15.85
N GLN A 534 -10.37 15.23 -15.09
CA GLN A 534 -9.98 16.57 -15.54
C GLN A 534 -9.14 16.52 -16.83
N PHE A 535 -8.11 15.68 -16.87
CA PHE A 535 -7.21 15.60 -18.03
C PHE A 535 -7.82 14.79 -19.17
N VAL A 536 -8.67 13.82 -18.87
CA VAL A 536 -9.46 13.08 -19.86
C VAL A 536 -10.39 14.05 -20.62
N SER A 537 -11.14 14.89 -19.91
CA SER A 537 -12.04 15.87 -20.51
C SER A 537 -11.31 16.93 -21.35
N ALA A 538 -10.08 17.27 -20.97
CA ALA A 538 -9.25 18.22 -21.70
C ALA A 538 -8.74 17.67 -23.04
N VAL A 539 -8.38 16.40 -23.09
CA VAL A 539 -7.59 15.81 -24.20
C VAL A 539 -8.43 14.86 -25.04
N LEU A 540 -9.25 13.99 -24.43
CA LEU A 540 -9.96 12.93 -25.17
C LEU A 540 -11.38 13.34 -25.58
N GLN A 541 -12.08 14.13 -24.80
CA GLN A 541 -13.47 14.62 -25.00
C GLN A 541 -14.52 13.50 -25.10
N ASP A 542 -14.25 12.42 -25.84
CA ASP A 542 -15.09 11.25 -25.93
C ASP A 542 -14.51 10.13 -25.06
N THR A 543 -15.29 9.66 -24.11
CA THR A 543 -14.94 8.58 -23.17
C THR A 543 -15.64 7.27 -23.52
N SER A 544 -16.40 7.22 -24.60
CA SER A 544 -17.04 5.98 -25.06
C SER A 544 -16.00 4.91 -25.40
N GLY A 545 -16.18 3.68 -24.89
CA GLY A 545 -15.23 2.59 -25.08
C GLY A 545 -13.94 2.68 -24.25
N ILE A 546 -13.84 3.64 -23.31
CA ILE A 546 -12.77 3.64 -22.32
C ILE A 546 -13.16 2.71 -21.16
N LEU A 547 -12.23 1.83 -20.79
CA LEU A 547 -12.40 0.90 -19.69
C LEU A 547 -12.39 1.64 -18.35
N ALA A 548 -13.30 1.25 -17.45
CA ALA A 548 -13.36 1.76 -16.09
C ALA A 548 -12.98 0.68 -15.07
N LEU A 549 -12.29 1.10 -14.00
CA LEU A 549 -11.98 0.23 -12.86
C LEU A 549 -13.23 0.07 -11.98
N SER A 550 -13.51 -1.17 -11.57
CA SER A 550 -14.58 -1.45 -10.60
C SER A 550 -14.27 -0.91 -9.20
N THR A 551 -12.98 -0.85 -8.85
CA THR A 551 -12.50 -0.31 -7.58
C THR A 551 -11.32 0.62 -7.89
N PRO A 552 -11.59 1.89 -8.21
CA PRO A 552 -10.55 2.86 -8.54
C PRO A 552 -9.76 3.29 -7.30
N PRO A 553 -8.51 3.73 -7.45
CA PRO A 553 -7.71 4.27 -6.35
C PRO A 553 -8.27 5.58 -5.79
N SER A 554 -9.00 6.33 -6.62
CA SER A 554 -9.72 7.55 -6.27
C SER A 554 -10.96 7.66 -7.15
N PRO A 555 -12.08 8.25 -6.68
CA PRO A 555 -13.31 8.40 -7.49
C PRO A 555 -13.10 9.13 -8.82
N ASP A 556 -12.17 10.08 -8.89
CA ASP A 556 -11.84 10.87 -10.07
C ASP A 556 -10.72 10.25 -10.95
N GLU A 557 -10.24 9.05 -10.61
CA GLU A 557 -9.23 8.29 -11.33
C GLU A 557 -9.74 6.87 -11.69
N SER A 558 -10.93 6.81 -12.24
CA SER A 558 -11.60 5.53 -12.52
C SER A 558 -11.33 4.94 -13.91
N LEU A 559 -10.83 5.74 -14.85
CA LEU A 559 -10.65 5.34 -16.24
C LEU A 559 -9.23 4.82 -16.52
N ILE A 560 -9.13 3.70 -17.24
CA ILE A 560 -7.85 3.14 -17.71
C ILE A 560 -7.42 3.86 -18.99
N ARG A 561 -6.14 4.21 -19.10
CA ARG A 561 -5.58 5.00 -20.21
C ARG A 561 -5.80 4.34 -21.57
N SER A 562 -6.49 5.03 -22.45
CA SER A 562 -6.60 4.75 -23.88
C SER A 562 -5.63 5.58 -24.74
N SER A 563 -4.96 6.54 -24.11
CA SER A 563 -3.91 7.43 -24.64
C SER A 563 -2.99 7.82 -23.48
N LEU A 564 -1.74 8.16 -23.76
CA LEU A 564 -0.77 8.65 -22.78
C LEU A 564 -0.89 10.15 -22.51
N LEU A 565 -1.60 10.89 -23.38
CA LEU A 565 -1.66 12.36 -23.34
C LEU A 565 -2.30 12.91 -22.06
N PRO A 566 -3.39 12.34 -21.49
CA PRO A 566 -3.96 12.85 -20.24
C PRO A 566 -2.93 12.80 -19.09
N ASN A 567 -2.21 11.70 -18.97
CA ASN A 567 -1.21 11.50 -17.92
C ASN A 567 0.02 12.41 -18.12
N LEU A 568 0.43 12.64 -19.38
CA LEU A 568 1.48 13.61 -19.69
C LEU A 568 1.08 15.03 -19.31
N CYS A 569 -0.16 15.44 -19.60
CA CYS A 569 -0.68 16.75 -19.18
C CYS A 569 -0.68 16.89 -17.65
N LYS A 570 -1.06 15.84 -16.92
CA LYS A 570 -0.96 15.80 -15.45
C LYS A 570 0.49 15.95 -14.97
N ALA A 571 1.43 15.30 -15.64
CA ALA A 571 2.86 15.44 -15.35
C ALA A 571 3.38 16.86 -15.64
N VAL A 572 2.94 17.48 -16.74
CA VAL A 572 3.28 18.87 -17.06
C VAL A 572 2.84 19.82 -15.95
N VAL A 573 1.57 19.73 -15.49
CA VAL A 573 1.05 20.56 -14.40
C VAL A 573 1.85 20.39 -13.10
N LYS A 574 2.29 19.18 -12.80
CA LYS A 574 3.11 18.92 -11.61
C LYS A 574 4.50 19.57 -11.69
N ASN A 575 5.05 19.69 -12.88
CA ASN A 575 6.42 20.16 -13.11
C ASN A 575 6.53 21.66 -13.47
N GLU A 576 5.47 22.29 -14.03
CA GLU A 576 5.49 23.71 -14.44
C GLU A 576 5.84 24.68 -13.30
N ARG A 577 5.59 24.32 -12.06
CA ARG A 577 5.96 25.12 -10.88
C ARG A 577 7.48 25.13 -10.59
N PHE A 578 8.21 24.18 -11.13
CA PHE A 578 9.66 24.06 -10.93
C PHE A 578 10.48 24.46 -12.15
N PHE A 579 9.92 24.23 -13.35
CA PHE A 579 10.62 24.41 -14.61
C PHE A 579 9.75 25.15 -15.61
N SER A 580 10.30 26.21 -16.23
CA SER A 580 9.64 26.96 -17.29
C SER A 580 9.84 26.35 -18.68
N GLU A 581 10.87 25.52 -18.85
CA GLU A 581 11.16 24.79 -20.08
C GLU A 581 11.64 23.39 -19.75
N PHE A 582 11.01 22.36 -20.34
CA PHE A 582 11.38 20.95 -20.18
C PHE A 582 10.73 20.08 -21.26
N SER A 583 11.27 18.88 -21.44
CA SER A 583 10.71 17.90 -22.37
C SER A 583 10.69 16.52 -21.72
N ILE A 584 9.52 15.89 -21.71
CA ILE A 584 9.29 14.59 -21.10
C ILE A 584 8.63 13.64 -22.10
N PHE A 585 8.83 12.34 -21.92
CA PHE A 585 8.15 11.31 -22.72
C PHE A 585 7.82 10.08 -21.88
N GLU A 586 6.83 9.32 -22.33
CA GLU A 586 6.46 8.02 -21.78
C GLU A 586 6.25 7.03 -22.91
N CYS A 587 6.75 5.79 -22.74
CA CYS A 587 6.45 4.66 -23.61
C CYS A 587 5.74 3.59 -22.79
N ALA A 588 4.46 3.36 -23.06
CA ALA A 588 3.65 2.47 -22.25
C ALA A 588 2.44 1.90 -23.01
N GLN A 589 1.82 0.88 -22.40
CA GLN A 589 0.60 0.28 -22.96
C GLN A 589 -0.61 1.18 -22.74
N VAL A 590 -1.47 1.24 -23.75
CA VAL A 590 -2.81 1.82 -23.71
C VAL A 590 -3.84 0.72 -23.95
N PHE A 591 -5.05 0.89 -23.42
CA PHE A 591 -6.06 -0.15 -23.36
C PHE A 591 -7.34 0.29 -24.05
N ARG A 592 -8.02 -0.63 -24.74
CA ARG A 592 -9.30 -0.40 -25.40
C ARG A 592 -10.28 -1.51 -25.10
N ASP A 593 -11.54 -1.17 -25.02
CA ASP A 593 -12.63 -2.14 -24.87
C ASP A 593 -12.91 -2.85 -26.21
N ALA A 594 -11.98 -3.72 -26.61
CA ALA A 594 -12.09 -4.52 -27.83
C ALA A 594 -11.16 -5.74 -27.74
N GLY A 595 -11.51 -6.82 -28.44
CA GLY A 595 -10.62 -7.92 -28.72
C GLY A 595 -10.17 -8.73 -27.49
N TYR A 596 -11.08 -9.10 -26.61
CA TYR A 596 -10.83 -9.88 -25.40
C TYR A 596 -10.39 -11.32 -25.70
N THR A 597 -9.15 -11.50 -26.08
CA THR A 597 -8.54 -12.83 -26.24
C THR A 597 -7.09 -12.79 -25.84
N THR A 598 -6.62 -13.81 -25.13
CA THR A 598 -5.18 -14.02 -24.94
C THR A 598 -4.67 -15.13 -25.84
N PRO A 599 -3.43 -15.07 -26.32
CA PRO A 599 -2.84 -16.16 -27.10
C PRO A 599 -2.55 -17.42 -26.27
N TYR A 600 -2.63 -17.33 -24.91
CA TYR A 600 -2.22 -18.40 -24.01
C TYR A 600 -3.39 -19.12 -23.35
N ASP A 601 -4.49 -18.43 -23.08
CA ASP A 601 -5.70 -19.02 -22.50
C ASP A 601 -6.95 -18.34 -23.07
N SER A 602 -7.74 -19.08 -23.85
CA SER A 602 -9.00 -18.59 -24.42
C SER A 602 -10.08 -18.27 -23.37
N ARG A 603 -9.88 -18.70 -22.12
CA ARG A 603 -10.77 -18.40 -21.00
C ARG A 603 -10.46 -17.04 -20.36
N GLU A 604 -9.22 -16.58 -20.49
CA GLU A 604 -8.83 -15.25 -20.03
C GLU A 604 -9.22 -14.21 -21.09
N LYS A 605 -9.99 -13.22 -20.64
CA LYS A 605 -10.39 -12.08 -21.46
C LYS A 605 -9.60 -10.86 -21.01
N LEU A 606 -8.61 -10.48 -21.79
CA LEU A 606 -7.88 -9.23 -21.60
C LEU A 606 -8.34 -8.21 -22.64
N PRO A 607 -8.42 -6.92 -22.25
CA PRO A 607 -8.70 -5.85 -23.21
C PRO A 607 -7.59 -5.75 -24.27
N SER A 608 -7.92 -5.19 -25.43
CA SER A 608 -6.90 -4.89 -26.44
C SER A 608 -5.85 -3.95 -25.86
N GLN A 609 -4.59 -4.33 -25.99
CA GLN A 609 -3.43 -3.58 -25.49
C GLN A 609 -2.56 -3.20 -26.68
N ARG A 610 -2.19 -1.92 -26.76
CA ARG A 610 -1.27 -1.38 -27.75
C ARG A 610 -0.20 -0.57 -27.05
N LYS A 611 0.99 -0.61 -27.59
CA LYS A 611 2.09 0.21 -27.07
C LYS A 611 2.15 1.53 -27.81
N ASN A 612 1.98 2.61 -27.04
CA ASN A 612 2.15 3.97 -27.53
C ASN A 612 3.41 4.60 -26.94
N ILE A 613 3.96 5.56 -27.67
CA ILE A 613 4.93 6.51 -27.14
C ILE A 613 4.40 7.90 -27.32
N ALA A 614 4.47 8.71 -26.27
CA ALA A 614 4.03 10.09 -26.32
C ALA A 614 5.05 11.00 -25.62
N GLY A 615 5.11 12.24 -26.04
CA GLY A 615 6.00 13.23 -25.42
C GLY A 615 5.38 14.61 -25.38
N ALA A 616 5.86 15.39 -24.43
CA ALA A 616 5.51 16.78 -24.23
C ALA A 616 6.76 17.66 -24.27
N PHE A 617 6.71 18.72 -25.06
CA PHE A 617 7.68 19.81 -25.04
C PHE A 617 6.98 21.03 -24.45
N VAL A 618 7.54 21.56 -23.39
CA VAL A 618 7.00 22.67 -22.62
C VAL A 618 7.92 23.87 -22.72
N GLY A 619 7.37 25.05 -22.97
CA GLY A 619 8.16 26.28 -23.08
C GLY A 619 7.28 27.52 -23.00
N ASP A 620 7.95 28.70 -23.07
CA ASP A 620 7.26 30.00 -23.00
C ASP A 620 6.24 30.16 -24.14
N SER A 621 5.07 30.63 -23.84
CA SER A 621 3.99 30.90 -24.78
C SER A 621 4.34 31.97 -25.87
N LYS A 622 5.38 32.75 -25.65
CA LYS A 622 5.90 33.72 -26.66
C LYS A 622 6.70 33.05 -27.77
N ASN A 623 7.23 31.84 -27.53
CA ASN A 623 8.17 31.17 -28.45
C ASN A 623 7.57 29.89 -29.08
N VAL A 624 6.27 29.91 -29.39
CA VAL A 624 5.53 28.76 -29.97
C VAL A 624 6.17 28.23 -31.25
N THR A 625 6.68 29.11 -32.13
CA THR A 625 7.31 28.71 -33.39
C THR A 625 8.60 27.90 -33.17
N GLU A 626 9.41 28.29 -32.18
CA GLU A 626 10.62 27.57 -31.83
C GLU A 626 10.29 26.23 -31.19
N LEU A 627 9.33 26.22 -30.26
CA LEU A 627 8.81 25.01 -29.62
C LEU A 627 8.28 24.01 -30.64
N PHE A 628 7.51 24.49 -31.64
CA PHE A 628 7.02 23.67 -32.74
C PHE A 628 8.19 23.08 -33.57
N ARG A 629 9.16 23.89 -33.94
CA ARG A 629 10.33 23.44 -34.74
C ARG A 629 11.11 22.37 -33.96
N LYS A 630 11.32 22.57 -32.66
CA LYS A 630 11.98 21.59 -31.77
C LYS A 630 11.21 20.27 -31.76
N ALA A 631 9.92 20.31 -31.44
CA ALA A 631 9.07 19.13 -31.37
C ALA A 631 8.96 18.39 -32.72
N LYS A 632 8.72 19.15 -33.81
CA LYS A 632 8.64 18.57 -35.15
C LYS A 632 9.97 17.95 -35.56
N GLY A 633 11.09 18.63 -35.30
CA GLY A 633 12.44 18.12 -35.63
C GLY A 633 12.73 16.81 -34.90
N VAL A 634 12.37 16.67 -33.63
CA VAL A 634 12.52 15.43 -32.86
C VAL A 634 11.71 14.30 -33.51
N VAL A 635 10.45 14.53 -33.82
CA VAL A 635 9.60 13.50 -34.44
C VAL A 635 10.08 13.17 -35.87
N GLU A 636 10.43 14.17 -36.69
CA GLU A 636 10.87 14.01 -38.08
C GLU A 636 12.17 13.23 -38.20
N MET A 637 13.08 13.39 -37.24
CA MET A 637 14.38 12.72 -37.27
C MET A 637 14.36 11.31 -36.65
N MET A 638 13.31 10.95 -35.90
CA MET A 638 13.21 9.65 -35.25
C MET A 638 13.41 8.46 -36.21
N PRO A 639 12.81 8.40 -37.41
CA PRO A 639 13.01 7.29 -38.37
C PRO A 639 14.46 7.08 -38.75
N ARG A 640 15.26 8.13 -38.84
CA ARG A 640 16.68 8.02 -39.17
C ARG A 640 17.47 7.21 -38.13
N TYR A 641 17.15 7.39 -36.83
CA TYR A 641 17.85 6.72 -35.74
C TYR A 641 17.25 5.35 -35.40
N THR A 642 16.01 5.11 -35.81
CA THR A 642 15.32 3.84 -35.60
C THR A 642 15.33 2.95 -36.82
N HIS A 643 16.02 3.35 -37.90
CA HIS A 643 16.15 2.63 -39.16
C HIS A 643 14.81 2.34 -39.83
N MET A 644 13.92 3.33 -39.83
CA MET A 644 12.63 3.28 -40.50
C MET A 644 12.62 4.18 -41.76
N GLU A 645 11.58 4.05 -42.54
CA GLU A 645 11.22 5.02 -43.59
C GLU A 645 10.88 6.38 -42.97
N GLY A 646 11.09 7.48 -43.69
CA GLY A 646 10.81 8.83 -43.24
C GLY A 646 9.33 9.05 -42.99
N PHE A 647 9.00 9.73 -41.89
CA PHE A 647 7.64 10.16 -41.65
C PHE A 647 7.24 11.27 -42.62
N THR A 648 5.97 11.27 -43.03
CA THR A 648 5.30 12.37 -43.70
C THR A 648 4.31 13.05 -42.79
N PHE A 649 4.12 14.35 -42.99
CA PHE A 649 3.24 15.16 -42.15
C PHE A 649 2.08 15.73 -43.00
N ARG A 650 0.86 15.46 -42.52
CA ARG A 650 -0.37 15.86 -43.22
C ARG A 650 -1.29 16.63 -42.28
N GLN A 651 -2.20 17.42 -42.83
CA GLN A 651 -3.30 18.07 -42.09
C GLN A 651 -4.62 17.57 -42.66
N GLU A 652 -5.05 16.39 -42.21
CA GLU A 652 -6.27 15.75 -42.72
C GLU A 652 -7.35 15.73 -41.63
N GLU A 653 -7.02 15.34 -40.42
CA GLU A 653 -7.96 15.21 -39.32
C GLU A 653 -7.35 15.81 -38.04
N LYS A 654 -7.92 16.95 -37.62
CA LYS A 654 -7.45 17.69 -36.45
C LYS A 654 -7.75 16.93 -35.16
N PRO A 655 -6.74 16.66 -34.32
CA PRO A 655 -7.01 16.14 -32.99
C PRO A 655 -7.86 17.09 -32.14
N VAL A 656 -8.82 16.58 -31.39
CA VAL A 656 -9.78 17.38 -30.61
C VAL A 656 -9.12 18.30 -29.58
N TRP A 657 -7.96 17.93 -29.08
CA TRP A 657 -7.18 18.68 -28.12
C TRP A 657 -6.23 19.72 -28.75
N ALA A 658 -6.08 19.68 -30.06
CA ALA A 658 -5.10 20.50 -30.77
C ALA A 658 -5.54 21.95 -30.97
N ASP A 659 -4.58 22.85 -31.06
CA ASP A 659 -4.72 24.20 -31.53
C ASP A 659 -5.30 24.23 -32.95
N ASP A 660 -5.95 25.31 -33.34
CA ASP A 660 -6.62 25.39 -34.66
C ASP A 660 -5.64 25.46 -35.83
N VAL A 661 -4.43 25.92 -35.60
CA VAL A 661 -3.44 26.20 -36.65
C VAL A 661 -2.26 25.24 -36.56
N VAL A 662 -1.80 24.92 -35.35
CA VAL A 662 -0.54 24.21 -35.10
C VAL A 662 -0.80 22.73 -34.77
N TRP A 663 -1.03 21.93 -35.81
CA TRP A 663 -1.25 20.50 -35.70
C TRP A 663 -0.85 19.71 -36.96
N LEU A 664 -0.40 18.47 -36.78
CA LEU A 664 0.00 17.59 -37.86
C LEU A 664 -0.42 16.16 -37.53
N ASN A 665 -0.93 15.44 -38.50
CA ASN A 665 -0.97 13.97 -38.46
C ASN A 665 0.39 13.45 -38.91
N ILE A 666 0.88 12.45 -38.22
CA ILE A 666 2.13 11.75 -38.54
C ILE A 666 1.77 10.48 -39.29
N CYS A 667 2.33 10.31 -40.47
CA CYS A 667 2.03 9.19 -41.34
C CYS A 667 3.33 8.45 -41.73
N LEU A 668 3.21 7.13 -41.89
CA LEU A 668 4.25 6.27 -42.49
C LEU A 668 3.63 5.56 -43.70
N GLY A 669 4.06 5.94 -44.90
CA GLY A 669 3.33 5.63 -46.13
C GLY A 669 1.93 6.24 -46.08
N GLU A 670 0.91 5.41 -46.31
CA GLU A 670 -0.50 5.85 -46.19
C GLU A 670 -1.10 5.66 -44.82
N ALA A 671 -0.38 4.99 -43.88
CA ALA A 671 -0.88 4.73 -42.53
C ALA A 671 -0.65 5.95 -41.62
N ARG A 672 -1.71 6.43 -40.99
CA ARG A 672 -1.62 7.40 -39.90
C ARG A 672 -1.17 6.66 -38.64
N ILE A 673 -0.03 7.03 -38.09
CA ILE A 673 0.60 6.39 -36.92
C ILE A 673 0.53 7.26 -35.67
N GLY A 674 0.14 8.53 -35.80
CA GLY A 674 0.05 9.42 -34.64
C GLY A 674 -0.23 10.86 -34.98
N ASN A 675 -0.02 11.73 -34.00
CA ASN A 675 -0.26 13.17 -34.08
C ASN A 675 0.85 13.96 -33.40
N LEU A 676 1.08 15.18 -33.88
CA LEU A 676 1.91 16.21 -33.26
C LEU A 676 1.13 17.52 -33.28
N ALA A 677 0.88 18.14 -32.14
CA ALA A 677 0.15 19.39 -32.10
C ALA A 677 0.46 20.23 -30.87
N LEU A 678 0.23 21.53 -30.99
CA LEU A 678 0.14 22.42 -29.85
C LEU A 678 -1.16 22.12 -29.09
N LEU A 679 -1.09 22.03 -27.78
CA LEU A 679 -2.26 21.91 -26.93
C LEU A 679 -3.10 23.17 -27.03
N SER A 680 -4.40 23.04 -27.37
CA SER A 680 -5.29 24.19 -27.56
C SER A 680 -5.42 24.99 -26.25
N LYS A 681 -5.71 26.25 -26.37
CA LYS A 681 -5.92 27.15 -25.22
C LYS A 681 -7.02 26.63 -24.30
N LYS A 682 -8.08 26.06 -24.86
CA LYS A 682 -9.18 25.46 -24.09
C LYS A 682 -8.67 24.24 -23.27
N ALA A 683 -7.95 23.33 -23.93
CA ALA A 683 -7.42 22.15 -23.26
C ALA A 683 -6.38 22.52 -22.18
N SER A 684 -5.49 23.49 -22.46
CA SER A 684 -4.53 24.02 -21.48
C SER A 684 -5.21 24.57 -20.23
N MET A 685 -6.28 25.37 -20.42
CA MET A 685 -7.06 25.92 -19.31
C MET A 685 -7.76 24.83 -18.50
N THR A 686 -8.33 23.83 -19.15
CA THR A 686 -8.97 22.69 -18.49
C THR A 686 -7.95 21.87 -17.69
N CYS A 687 -6.75 21.67 -18.22
CA CYS A 687 -5.64 21.02 -17.49
C CYS A 687 -5.13 21.85 -16.29
N GLY A 688 -5.33 23.16 -16.30
CA GLY A 688 -4.78 24.08 -15.30
C GLY A 688 -3.41 24.67 -15.67
N ILE A 689 -2.94 24.50 -16.91
CA ILE A 689 -1.69 25.08 -17.44
C ILE A 689 -1.93 26.57 -17.73
N LYS A 690 -1.12 27.47 -17.13
CA LYS A 690 -1.43 28.92 -17.14
C LYS A 690 -0.59 29.76 -18.10
N ASN A 691 0.72 29.61 -18.09
CA ASN A 691 1.63 30.54 -18.76
C ASN A 691 2.59 29.86 -19.76
N LEU A 692 2.43 28.58 -19.97
CA LEU A 692 3.30 27.78 -20.82
C LEU A 692 2.53 27.24 -22.03
N SER A 693 3.26 27.03 -23.11
CA SER A 693 2.78 26.31 -24.29
C SER A 693 3.30 24.87 -24.22
N VAL A 694 2.46 23.93 -24.63
CA VAL A 694 2.77 22.51 -24.61
C VAL A 694 2.55 21.93 -26.00
N MET A 695 3.63 21.47 -26.63
CA MET A 695 3.57 20.64 -27.84
C MET A 695 3.52 19.18 -27.41
N LEU A 696 2.51 18.47 -27.89
CA LEU A 696 2.31 17.04 -27.61
C LEU A 696 2.47 16.23 -28.88
N PHE A 697 3.08 15.07 -28.78
CA PHE A 697 2.98 14.03 -29.79
C PHE A 697 2.60 12.69 -29.15
N GLU A 698 1.92 11.86 -29.91
CA GLU A 698 1.67 10.46 -29.58
C GLU A 698 1.75 9.60 -30.84
N LEU A 699 2.47 8.46 -30.74
CA LEU A 699 2.67 7.51 -31.81
C LEU A 699 2.29 6.09 -31.34
N ASP A 700 1.65 5.32 -32.22
CA ASP A 700 1.40 3.90 -32.04
C ASP A 700 2.67 3.12 -32.42
N VAL A 701 3.40 2.61 -31.41
CA VAL A 701 4.67 1.87 -31.61
C VAL A 701 4.42 0.53 -32.30
N ASP A 702 3.32 -0.14 -31.96
CA ASP A 702 2.98 -1.43 -32.59
C ASP A 702 2.69 -1.28 -34.08
N ALA A 703 2.13 -0.13 -34.48
CA ALA A 703 1.93 0.18 -35.89
C ALA A 703 3.24 0.43 -36.65
N LEU A 704 4.32 0.75 -35.96
CA LEU A 704 5.65 0.95 -36.56
C LEU A 704 6.41 -0.37 -36.81
N VAL A 705 6.11 -1.42 -36.05
CA VAL A 705 6.84 -2.70 -36.09
C VAL A 705 6.96 -3.28 -37.50
N PRO A 706 5.94 -3.29 -38.39
CA PRO A 706 6.06 -3.80 -39.73
C PRO A 706 7.03 -3.03 -40.64
N PHE A 707 7.31 -1.75 -40.31
CA PHE A 707 8.10 -0.84 -41.17
C PHE A 707 9.53 -0.63 -40.71
N ARG A 708 9.99 -1.34 -39.71
CA ARG A 708 11.19 -1.07 -38.93
C ARG A 708 12.53 -1.31 -39.59
N SER A 709 12.61 -1.81 -40.80
CA SER A 709 13.90 -2.14 -41.41
C SER A 709 14.10 -1.41 -42.71
N ARG A 710 14.73 -0.26 -42.66
CA ARG A 710 15.32 0.38 -43.83
C ARG A 710 16.64 -0.30 -44.14
N THR A 711 16.81 -0.78 -45.35
CA THR A 711 18.11 -1.27 -45.81
C THR A 711 19.01 -0.08 -46.06
N ASN A 712 20.11 -0.02 -45.37
CA ASN A 712 21.15 0.98 -45.64
C ASN A 712 21.98 0.50 -46.81
N SER A 713 22.01 1.27 -47.89
CA SER A 713 22.90 1.02 -49.03
C SER A 713 24.11 1.95 -48.94
N PHE A 714 25.28 1.38 -49.21
CA PHE A 714 26.47 2.20 -49.31
C PHE A 714 26.41 2.99 -50.63
N THR A 715 26.66 4.29 -50.54
CA THR A 715 26.83 5.14 -51.70
C THR A 715 28.26 5.70 -51.66
N HIS A 716 28.97 5.57 -52.77
CA HIS A 716 30.32 6.15 -52.90
C HIS A 716 30.27 7.67 -52.66
N LEU A 717 31.25 8.17 -51.97
CA LEU A 717 31.43 9.62 -51.88
C LEU A 717 31.70 10.17 -53.28
N ALA A 718 31.16 11.34 -53.60
CA ALA A 718 31.44 12.01 -54.86
C ALA A 718 32.92 12.40 -54.92
N GLU A 719 33.58 11.98 -56.01
CA GLU A 719 34.99 12.37 -56.26
C GLU A 719 35.11 13.85 -56.74
N TYR A 720 33.99 14.34 -57.32
CA TYR A 720 33.94 15.72 -57.83
C TYR A 720 33.09 16.60 -56.92
N PRO A 721 33.40 17.94 -56.82
CA PRO A 721 32.69 18.82 -55.91
C PRO A 721 31.21 18.97 -56.27
N MET A 722 30.37 18.86 -55.27
CA MET A 722 28.93 19.22 -55.33
C MET A 722 28.82 20.73 -55.10
N THR A 723 27.89 21.36 -55.84
CA THR A 723 27.63 22.81 -55.74
C THR A 723 26.23 23.02 -55.16
N ASP A 724 26.12 23.83 -54.10
CA ASP A 724 24.86 24.32 -53.58
C ASP A 724 24.43 25.54 -54.38
N TYR A 725 23.26 25.48 -54.97
CA TYR A 725 22.66 26.54 -55.79
C TYR A 725 21.35 27.03 -55.20
N ASP A 726 21.32 28.22 -54.66
CA ASP A 726 20.14 28.78 -54.00
C ASP A 726 19.23 29.49 -55.02
N VAL A 727 17.93 29.09 -55.03
CA VAL A 727 16.88 29.72 -55.87
C VAL A 727 15.80 30.31 -54.96
N SER A 728 15.46 31.56 -55.18
CA SER A 728 14.37 32.25 -54.46
C SER A 728 13.18 32.40 -55.40
N LEU A 729 12.07 31.80 -55.07
CA LEU A 729 10.82 31.79 -55.82
C LEU A 729 9.67 32.34 -55.02
N LEU A 730 8.72 32.97 -55.70
CA LEU A 730 7.45 33.39 -55.11
C LEU A 730 6.41 32.32 -55.27
N PHE A 731 5.75 31.98 -54.16
CA PHE A 731 4.65 31.03 -54.10
C PHE A 731 3.42 31.70 -53.49
N ASP A 732 2.25 31.10 -53.65
CA ASP A 732 1.08 31.46 -52.88
C ASP A 732 1.35 31.21 -51.40
N ALA A 733 0.84 32.06 -50.51
CA ALA A 733 1.16 32.05 -49.09
C ALA A 733 0.82 30.71 -48.39
N ASP A 734 -0.15 29.96 -48.88
CA ASP A 734 -0.63 28.68 -48.41
C ASP A 734 0.16 27.47 -48.97
N THR A 735 1.03 27.67 -49.98
CA THR A 735 1.83 26.61 -50.58
C THR A 735 2.78 26.03 -49.53
N LYS A 736 2.70 24.74 -49.27
CA LYS A 736 3.51 24.06 -48.24
C LYS A 736 4.87 23.60 -48.77
N TRP A 737 5.87 23.63 -47.93
CA TRP A 737 7.18 23.08 -48.26
C TRP A 737 7.12 21.58 -48.66
N GLU A 738 6.24 20.80 -48.07
CA GLU A 738 6.05 19.38 -48.40
C GLU A 738 5.64 19.18 -49.85
N ASP A 739 4.82 20.07 -50.39
CA ASP A 739 4.42 20.02 -51.82
C ASP A 739 5.62 20.34 -52.73
N MET A 740 6.41 21.36 -52.39
CA MET A 740 7.66 21.68 -53.10
C MET A 740 8.62 20.55 -53.03
N LYS A 741 8.87 19.96 -51.84
CA LYS A 741 9.77 18.82 -51.62
C LYS A 741 9.35 17.61 -52.43
N ARG A 742 8.07 17.28 -52.47
CA ARG A 742 7.51 16.17 -53.26
C ARG A 742 7.79 16.33 -54.75
N ILE A 743 7.61 17.50 -55.27
CA ILE A 743 7.89 17.79 -56.69
C ILE A 743 9.40 17.67 -56.98
N LEU A 744 10.23 18.25 -56.16
CA LEU A 744 11.70 18.23 -56.28
C LEU A 744 12.24 16.84 -56.18
N SER A 745 11.76 16.03 -55.23
CA SER A 745 12.14 14.64 -55.06
C SER A 745 11.68 13.74 -56.22
N GLY A 746 10.64 14.11 -56.95
CA GLY A 746 10.16 13.43 -58.16
C GLY A 746 10.91 13.87 -59.43
N ILE A 747 11.98 14.66 -59.34
CA ILE A 747 12.82 15.01 -60.47
C ILE A 747 13.88 13.91 -60.72
N HIS A 748 13.70 13.13 -61.75
CA HIS A 748 14.72 12.18 -62.19
C HIS A 748 15.78 12.92 -63.05
N ASN A 749 16.78 13.51 -62.36
CA ASN A 749 17.93 14.13 -62.97
C ASN A 749 19.18 13.67 -62.23
N GLU A 750 20.13 13.03 -62.88
CA GLU A 750 21.34 12.47 -62.27
C GLU A 750 22.24 13.53 -61.66
N LEU A 751 22.09 14.81 -62.06
CA LEU A 751 22.87 15.93 -61.56
C LEU A 751 22.25 16.55 -60.29
N LEU A 752 20.95 16.30 -60.04
CA LEU A 752 20.26 16.88 -58.85
C LEU A 752 20.30 15.85 -57.71
N HIS A 753 21.18 16.05 -56.74
CA HIS A 753 21.36 15.13 -55.59
C HIS A 753 20.48 15.45 -54.38
N GLY A 754 19.99 16.72 -54.28
CA GLY A 754 19.17 17.12 -53.17
C GLY A 754 18.53 18.48 -53.32
N ALA A 755 17.46 18.69 -52.54
CA ALA A 755 16.85 19.98 -52.34
C ALA A 755 16.55 20.22 -50.87
N ALA A 756 16.87 21.41 -50.37
CA ALA A 756 16.67 21.78 -48.97
C ALA A 756 15.98 23.15 -48.87
N PHE A 757 15.15 23.29 -47.86
CA PHE A 757 14.58 24.59 -47.48
C PHE A 757 15.65 25.47 -46.84
N VAL A 758 15.82 26.68 -47.26
CA VAL A 758 16.76 27.66 -46.72
C VAL A 758 16.04 28.69 -45.88
N ASP A 759 15.11 29.42 -46.50
CA ASP A 759 14.44 30.54 -45.86
C ASP A 759 13.04 30.79 -46.48
N GLU A 760 12.19 31.41 -45.70
CA GLU A 760 10.88 31.91 -46.10
C GLU A 760 10.74 33.38 -45.68
N TYR A 761 10.42 34.23 -46.61
CA TYR A 761 10.32 35.68 -46.37
C TYR A 761 8.93 36.22 -46.73
N HIS A 762 8.35 36.94 -45.76
CA HIS A 762 7.12 37.72 -45.90
C HIS A 762 7.48 39.17 -45.60
N GLY A 763 7.40 40.04 -46.58
CA GLY A 763 7.77 41.44 -46.36
C GLY A 763 7.16 42.39 -47.40
N LYS A 764 7.35 43.68 -47.21
CA LYS A 764 6.79 44.73 -48.07
C LYS A 764 7.13 44.63 -49.56
N GLN A 765 8.14 43.86 -49.92
CA GLN A 765 8.57 43.62 -51.30
C GLN A 765 7.92 42.40 -51.94
N ILE A 766 7.06 41.68 -51.21
CA ILE A 766 6.37 40.49 -51.70
C ILE A 766 4.92 40.88 -51.96
N PRO A 767 4.31 40.51 -53.11
CA PRO A 767 2.91 40.76 -53.37
C PRO A 767 2.02 40.18 -52.29
N GLU A 768 0.89 40.86 -52.03
CA GLU A 768 -0.11 40.38 -51.07
C GLU A 768 -0.61 38.99 -51.48
N GLY A 769 -0.70 38.05 -50.52
CA GLY A 769 -1.10 36.67 -50.80
C GLY A 769 0.04 35.77 -51.26
N LYS A 770 1.25 36.32 -51.39
CA LYS A 770 2.46 35.54 -51.78
C LYS A 770 3.49 35.48 -50.65
N LYS A 771 4.40 34.54 -50.80
CA LYS A 771 5.63 34.38 -49.98
C LYS A 771 6.84 34.07 -50.85
N SER A 772 8.03 34.50 -50.45
CA SER A 772 9.27 34.10 -51.10
C SER A 772 9.88 32.94 -50.36
N VAL A 773 10.18 31.84 -51.05
CA VAL A 773 10.87 30.69 -50.48
C VAL A 773 12.20 30.52 -51.19
N THR A 774 13.27 30.44 -50.42
CA THR A 774 14.62 30.12 -50.92
C THR A 774 14.85 28.62 -50.74
N ILE A 775 15.18 27.99 -51.85
CA ILE A 775 15.41 26.53 -51.96
C ILE A 775 16.87 26.35 -52.36
N ARG A 776 17.59 25.56 -51.60
CA ARG A 776 18.92 25.10 -51.94
C ARG A 776 18.86 23.80 -52.73
N LEU A 777 19.42 23.81 -53.93
CA LEU A 777 19.59 22.68 -54.81
C LEU A 777 21.05 22.24 -54.74
N THR A 778 21.32 20.96 -54.33
CA THR A 778 22.65 20.38 -54.35
C THR A 778 22.81 19.70 -55.69
N ILE A 779 23.68 20.23 -56.53
CA ILE A 779 23.89 19.85 -57.92
C ILE A 779 25.38 19.41 -58.10
N GLY A 780 25.55 18.27 -58.76
CA GLY A 780 26.89 17.72 -59.00
C GLY A 780 26.86 16.52 -59.96
N SER A 781 28.06 16.02 -60.32
CA SER A 781 28.21 14.80 -61.11
C SER A 781 29.21 13.88 -60.44
N THR A 782 29.02 12.58 -60.61
CA THR A 782 29.98 11.54 -60.16
C THR A 782 31.12 11.32 -61.19
N GLU A 783 31.04 11.91 -62.37
CA GLU A 783 31.94 11.65 -63.46
C GLU A 783 32.88 12.85 -63.76
N LYS A 784 32.47 14.08 -63.48
CA LYS A 784 33.20 15.30 -63.80
C LYS A 784 32.83 16.50 -62.96
N THR A 785 33.68 17.50 -62.90
CA THR A 785 33.31 18.84 -62.39
C THR A 785 32.37 19.54 -63.36
N LEU A 786 31.20 19.99 -62.86
CA LEU A 786 30.22 20.68 -63.68
C LEU A 786 30.64 22.13 -63.98
N THR A 787 30.32 22.61 -65.19
CA THR A 787 30.39 24.02 -65.56
C THR A 787 29.23 24.82 -64.99
N SER A 788 29.37 26.12 -64.87
CA SER A 788 28.30 27.01 -64.36
C SER A 788 27.06 26.89 -65.21
N ALA A 789 27.20 26.72 -66.53
CA ALA A 789 26.06 26.57 -67.47
C ALA A 789 25.28 25.24 -67.19
N GLU A 790 25.96 24.15 -66.90
CA GLU A 790 25.32 22.85 -66.56
C GLU A 790 24.55 22.91 -65.22
N ILE A 791 25.12 23.64 -64.25
CA ILE A 791 24.48 23.88 -62.93
C ILE A 791 23.24 24.73 -63.12
N GLU A 792 23.31 25.83 -63.89
CA GLU A 792 22.17 26.71 -64.17
C GLU A 792 21.07 25.97 -64.94
N GLU A 793 21.43 25.17 -65.89
CA GLU A 793 20.46 24.35 -66.67
C GLU A 793 19.71 23.36 -65.79
N CYS A 794 20.43 22.66 -64.91
CA CYS A 794 19.84 21.72 -63.94
C CYS A 794 18.88 22.47 -62.99
N ALA A 795 19.33 23.61 -62.44
CA ALA A 795 18.50 24.43 -61.58
C ALA A 795 17.27 24.98 -62.27
N ALA A 796 17.41 25.45 -63.56
CA ALA A 796 16.30 25.92 -64.34
C ALA A 796 15.27 24.83 -64.61
N GLY A 797 15.72 23.57 -64.77
CA GLY A 797 14.85 22.42 -64.91
C GLY A 797 13.99 22.17 -63.67
N ALA A 798 14.55 22.31 -62.49
CA ALA A 798 13.83 22.21 -61.21
C ALA A 798 12.83 23.34 -61.02
N VAL A 799 13.28 24.57 -61.28
CA VAL A 799 12.41 25.75 -61.25
C VAL A 799 11.21 25.61 -62.18
N LYS A 800 11.44 25.16 -63.44
CA LYS A 800 10.37 24.97 -64.41
C LYS A 800 9.29 23.99 -63.94
N LYS A 801 9.67 22.93 -63.22
CA LYS A 801 8.69 22.01 -62.62
C LYS A 801 7.88 22.66 -61.48
N LEU A 802 8.53 23.45 -60.62
CA LEU A 802 7.83 24.17 -59.56
C LEU A 802 6.88 25.22 -60.12
N VAL A 803 7.31 25.95 -61.15
CA VAL A 803 6.44 26.93 -61.89
C VAL A 803 5.21 26.22 -62.46
N LYS A 804 5.44 25.08 -63.15
CA LYS A 804 4.36 24.35 -63.82
C LYS A 804 3.34 23.76 -62.83
N GLN A 805 3.79 23.26 -61.73
CA GLN A 805 2.93 22.47 -60.80
C GLN A 805 2.39 23.29 -59.62
N LEU A 806 3.08 24.32 -59.17
CA LEU A 806 2.71 25.14 -58.01
C LEU A 806 2.54 26.60 -58.35
N GLY A 807 2.62 27.01 -59.63
CA GLY A 807 2.47 28.37 -60.03
C GLY A 807 3.59 29.29 -59.48
N ALA A 808 4.79 28.73 -59.24
CA ALA A 808 5.90 29.52 -58.71
C ALA A 808 6.30 30.64 -59.70
N GLU A 809 6.74 31.78 -59.20
CA GLU A 809 7.22 32.90 -60.01
C GLU A 809 8.66 33.25 -59.63
N MET A 810 9.49 33.58 -60.61
CA MET A 810 10.83 34.07 -60.32
C MET A 810 10.75 35.41 -59.58
N ARG A 811 11.45 35.54 -58.46
CA ARG A 811 11.59 36.84 -57.79
C ARG A 811 12.36 37.78 -58.67
N ALA A 812 11.75 38.88 -59.14
CA ALA A 812 12.45 39.91 -59.82
C ALA A 812 13.53 40.53 -58.89
N LYS A 813 14.76 40.70 -59.40
CA LYS A 813 15.91 41.27 -58.60
C LYS A 813 15.58 42.66 -58.10
#